data_2682bd3d27c44277322d278d6a88bb62
#
_entry.id   2682bd3d27c44277322d278d6a88bb62
#
_cell.length_a   1.000
_cell.length_b   1.000
_cell.length_c   1.000
_cell.angle_alpha   90.00
_cell.angle_beta   90.00
_cell.angle_gamma   90.00
#
_symmetry.space_group_name_H-M   'P 1'
#
loop_
_entity.id
_entity.type
_entity.pdbx_description
1 polymer ?
#
loop_
_entity_poly.entity_id
_entity_poly.type
_entity_poly.pdbx_seq_one_letter_code
_entity_poly.pdbx_strand_id
1 'polypeptide(L)'
;MFEAHPFKQGMLNGAYSQYTRSWFSMKDDAVNDYSILVVSSNNAAVENITKELPMSQGLHSQLSSDTKDAEHRRQLNEVDELFSAEAPLSDDSDSAEGVYFTKYARKFFGDREKEADAWGLVTAPLGKKSNIGNFYYGALSGILWDNTQVKNELTERIEVYQQVRREFLEQRDKVETLRAKLSQYAEKSQKLYDMQQEQNALQKHYHEQKEKHEAALHDLESQITQRQSDMLDAGKRQINTGAAVLNAEKLVSRIKTEVETRISEKNGYIYDVQQVDADITVWNKIFHRKKYKNALGQKEMYSDRINESDQVLATMESALNTAETVLEQAKKLDQNVVGQIGLCQQAIEGLDRQKTGIEREYEELHRRLSMKLEETERAKAEYVEMKQRMQKASVTETCVCLDQELAENMLSDDAELSTRAQIMNPWLTQHYNREREKLFGLALRLTEKFILASNSCITNLKILGQYWGLRTEKDAPRIVFGDEDKQKAVPALYQTLFLLVPVISSTFASVGRFFQDIDAEGFIGTLMIDEAGQAAPQKAVGAIYRARNVIVVGDPRQVEPVVTDDLELFKEAYIEQTYEMYRSKSLSVQNCADIINPFGTFFSNAEGEKEWVGCPLVVHRRCLSPMYDISNQISYDGIMKQQTLPASDEKARGFLRSHSEWINVAGSTTEPRNYYIPAQGTVVCELLEKAFSRTDMPDLYIISPYKTVVAGIKKELKEYAESNVTSVLHEKEHLQTWLNNNVGTVHRFQGKEADEVVFLLGCDKKHENSYVVTGFVNSNIVNVAVTRAKYRLYIVGDADVWKNNRYVYIAQQEMERDEADIPIDALDEKV
;
A
#
# COMPACT_ATOMS: atom_id res chain seq x y z
N MET A 1 36.09 4.39 5.69
CA MET A 1 34.81 4.32 4.98
C MET A 1 34.99 4.03 3.49
N PHE A 2 36.04 4.55 2.85
CA PHE A 2 36.40 4.28 1.47
C PHE A 2 37.73 3.57 1.34
N GLU A 3 37.89 2.75 0.29
CA GLU A 3 39.12 2.14 -0.17
C GLU A 3 39.51 2.74 -1.51
N ALA A 4 40.80 3.12 -1.66
CA ALA A 4 41.30 3.76 -2.85
C ALA A 4 41.85 2.72 -3.84
N HIS A 5 41.41 2.84 -5.09
CA HIS A 5 41.85 2.00 -6.18
C HIS A 5 42.58 2.86 -7.23
N PRO A 6 43.88 2.75 -7.33
CA PRO A 6 44.68 3.54 -8.30
C PRO A 6 44.32 3.16 -9.74
N PHE A 7 44.21 4.16 -10.61
CA PHE A 7 44.07 3.91 -12.03
C PHE A 7 45.36 3.22 -12.58
N LYS A 8 45.19 2.19 -13.36
CA LYS A 8 46.30 1.55 -14.05
C LYS A 8 46.88 2.52 -15.09
N GLN A 9 48.20 2.41 -15.31
CA GLN A 9 48.92 3.27 -16.24
C GLN A 9 48.32 3.14 -17.66
N GLY A 10 47.95 4.24 -18.30
CA GLY A 10 47.34 4.24 -19.65
C GLY A 10 45.81 4.38 -19.67
N MET A 11 45.13 4.30 -18.53
CA MET A 11 43.65 4.47 -18.47
C MET A 11 43.18 5.91 -18.50
N LEU A 12 44.05 6.86 -18.15
CA LEU A 12 43.80 8.28 -18.19
C LEU A 12 44.60 8.94 -19.30
N ASN A 13 43.93 9.43 -20.33
CA ASN A 13 44.57 10.19 -21.39
C ASN A 13 44.76 11.65 -20.95
N GLY A 14 46.03 12.16 -21.02
CA GLY A 14 46.33 13.60 -20.90
C GLY A 14 46.19 14.18 -19.51
N ALA A 15 45.59 15.32 -19.37
CA ALA A 15 45.56 16.17 -18.17
C ALA A 15 44.98 15.54 -16.89
N TYR A 16 44.18 14.48 -16.99
CA TYR A 16 43.52 13.83 -15.83
C TYR A 16 44.50 13.05 -14.95
N SER A 17 45.57 12.55 -15.45
CA SER A 17 46.60 11.85 -14.66
C SER A 17 47.23 12.78 -13.60
N GLN A 18 47.07 14.10 -13.73
CA GLN A 18 47.59 15.08 -12.77
C GLN A 18 46.63 15.31 -11.58
N TYR A 19 45.30 15.13 -11.73
CA TYR A 19 44.32 15.53 -10.73
C TYR A 19 43.59 14.37 -10.09
N THR A 20 43.39 13.24 -10.79
CA THR A 20 42.64 12.09 -10.31
C THR A 20 43.46 10.81 -10.43
N ARG A 21 43.97 10.35 -9.29
CA ARG A 21 44.85 9.18 -9.26
C ARG A 21 44.18 7.87 -8.94
N SER A 22 42.98 7.95 -8.32
CA SER A 22 42.24 6.77 -7.85
C SER A 22 40.75 7.00 -7.94
N TRP A 23 40.00 5.93 -8.13
CA TRP A 23 38.57 5.85 -7.79
C TRP A 23 38.44 5.16 -6.43
N PHE A 24 37.26 5.21 -5.82
CA PHE A 24 37.05 4.76 -4.44
C PHE A 24 35.84 3.85 -4.35
N SER A 25 35.97 2.69 -3.69
CA SER A 25 34.86 1.84 -3.30
C SER A 25 34.49 2.08 -1.83
N MET A 26 33.24 1.91 -1.48
CA MET A 26 32.83 1.86 -0.08
C MET A 26 33.32 0.57 0.56
N LYS A 27 33.79 0.65 1.82
CA LYS A 27 34.23 -0.53 2.58
C LYS A 27 33.05 -1.36 3.11
N ASP A 28 31.89 -0.75 3.19
CA ASP A 28 30.66 -1.34 3.67
C ASP A 28 29.60 -1.18 2.56
N ASP A 29 29.19 -2.28 1.99
CA ASP A 29 28.20 -2.31 0.92
C ASP A 29 26.75 -2.17 1.42
N ALA A 30 26.52 -2.23 2.76
CA ALA A 30 25.20 -2.11 3.34
C ALA A 30 24.53 -0.75 3.03
N VAL A 31 25.30 0.29 2.72
CA VAL A 31 24.75 1.59 2.27
C VAL A 31 23.95 1.43 0.97
N ASN A 32 24.33 0.49 0.11
CA ASN A 32 23.66 0.24 -1.16
C ASN A 32 22.26 -0.40 -0.98
N ASP A 33 22.00 -1.04 0.16
CA ASP A 33 20.70 -1.64 0.49
C ASP A 33 19.58 -0.60 0.57
N TYR A 34 19.93 0.66 0.74
CA TYR A 34 19.01 1.80 0.85
C TYR A 34 18.90 2.61 -0.44
N SER A 35 19.56 2.20 -1.53
CA SER A 35 19.38 2.82 -2.84
C SER A 35 17.98 2.52 -3.39
N ILE A 36 17.33 3.53 -3.95
CA ILE A 36 15.95 3.43 -4.46
C ILE A 36 15.94 3.76 -5.95
N LEU A 37 15.41 2.84 -6.75
CA LEU A 37 15.13 3.08 -8.17
C LEU A 37 13.62 3.04 -8.39
N VAL A 38 13.04 4.13 -8.89
CA VAL A 38 11.63 4.20 -9.27
C VAL A 38 11.53 4.03 -10.78
N VAL A 39 10.70 3.09 -11.23
CA VAL A 39 10.55 2.80 -12.67
C VAL A 39 9.07 2.74 -13.04
N SER A 40 8.75 3.30 -14.21
CA SER A 40 7.41 3.20 -14.80
C SER A 40 7.50 3.01 -16.31
N SER A 41 6.42 2.52 -16.90
CA SER A 41 6.21 2.53 -18.36
C SER A 41 5.92 3.92 -18.89
N ASN A 42 5.40 4.81 -18.05
CA ASN A 42 4.93 6.14 -18.39
C ASN A 42 5.95 7.21 -17.97
N ASN A 43 6.39 8.05 -18.94
CA ASN A 43 7.28 9.16 -18.63
C ASN A 43 6.65 10.18 -17.66
N ALA A 44 5.33 10.40 -17.75
CA ALA A 44 4.65 11.35 -16.87
C ALA A 44 4.67 10.88 -15.41
N ALA A 45 4.47 9.58 -15.14
CA ALA A 45 4.56 9.02 -13.79
C ALA A 45 5.97 9.21 -13.20
N VAL A 46 7.00 8.90 -13.98
CA VAL A 46 8.41 9.12 -13.58
C VAL A 46 8.70 10.58 -13.28
N GLU A 47 8.18 11.51 -14.11
CA GLU A 47 8.37 12.94 -13.90
C GLU A 47 7.61 13.46 -12.68
N ASN A 48 6.39 12.99 -12.42
CA ASN A 48 5.59 13.41 -11.28
C ASN A 48 6.28 13.07 -9.97
N ILE A 49 6.66 11.80 -9.77
CA ILE A 49 7.36 11.37 -8.54
C ILE A 49 8.63 12.18 -8.33
N THR A 50 9.39 12.39 -9.40
CA THR A 50 10.65 13.15 -9.31
C THR A 50 10.43 14.61 -8.95
N LYS A 51 9.35 15.23 -9.44
CA LYS A 51 9.06 16.64 -9.21
C LYS A 51 8.30 16.89 -7.92
N GLU A 52 7.43 15.98 -7.50
CA GLU A 52 6.58 16.18 -6.32
C GLU A 52 7.33 15.92 -5.01
N LEU A 53 8.12 14.83 -4.94
CA LEU A 53 8.81 14.45 -3.71
C LEU A 53 9.75 15.54 -3.14
N PRO A 54 10.55 16.27 -3.93
CA PRO A 54 11.43 17.32 -3.41
C PRO A 54 10.72 18.66 -3.17
N MET A 55 9.45 18.83 -3.58
CA MET A 55 8.74 20.10 -3.44
C MET A 55 8.09 20.25 -2.06
N SER A 56 8.11 21.49 -1.52
CA SER A 56 7.44 21.81 -0.25
C SER A 56 5.94 21.51 -0.30
N GLN A 57 5.29 21.73 -1.45
CA GLN A 57 3.90 21.38 -1.66
C GLN A 57 3.62 19.88 -1.50
N GLY A 58 4.57 19.00 -1.86
CA GLY A 58 4.45 17.56 -1.65
C GLY A 58 4.39 17.16 -0.18
N LEU A 59 5.08 17.90 0.70
CA LEU A 59 5.03 17.70 2.15
C LEU A 59 3.66 18.05 2.73
N HIS A 60 2.96 19.00 2.13
CA HIS A 60 1.66 19.52 2.57
C HIS A 60 0.48 18.84 1.87
N SER A 61 0.70 17.95 0.92
CA SER A 61 -0.34 17.37 0.05
C SER A 61 -1.49 16.67 0.80
N GLN A 62 -1.24 16.25 2.02
CA GLN A 62 -2.22 15.59 2.91
C GLN A 62 -2.89 16.58 3.88
N LEU A 63 -2.46 17.82 3.90
CA LEU A 63 -2.91 18.85 4.83
C LEU A 63 -3.47 20.03 4.03
N SER A 64 -4.71 20.45 4.35
CA SER A 64 -5.30 21.62 3.72
C SER A 64 -4.78 22.89 4.38
N SER A 65 -4.17 23.78 3.60
CA SER A 65 -3.71 25.11 4.07
C SER A 65 -4.88 25.99 4.54
N ASP A 66 -6.08 25.74 4.02
CA ASP A 66 -7.27 26.55 4.33
C ASP A 66 -8.07 25.98 5.50
N THR A 67 -7.54 25.01 6.20
CA THR A 67 -8.26 24.40 7.34
C THR A 67 -8.48 25.40 8.46
N LYS A 68 -9.71 25.43 8.99
CA LYS A 68 -10.05 26.15 10.23
C LYS A 68 -9.59 25.39 11.47
N ASP A 69 -9.18 24.13 11.30
CA ASP A 69 -8.71 23.29 12.39
C ASP A 69 -7.34 23.78 12.89
N ALA A 70 -7.28 24.16 14.16
CA ALA A 70 -6.07 24.64 14.82
C ALA A 70 -4.97 23.58 14.85
N GLU A 71 -5.35 22.29 14.92
CA GLU A 71 -4.40 21.17 14.92
C GLU A 71 -3.74 20.97 13.55
N HIS A 72 -4.50 20.99 12.48
CA HIS A 72 -3.96 20.93 11.11
C HIS A 72 -3.01 22.10 10.84
N ARG A 73 -3.37 23.34 11.24
CA ARG A 73 -2.47 24.49 11.10
C ARG A 73 -1.18 24.31 11.88
N ARG A 74 -1.25 23.76 13.07
CA ARG A 74 -0.06 23.47 13.88
C ARG A 74 0.83 22.44 13.17
N GLN A 75 0.26 21.38 12.60
CA GLN A 75 1.01 20.37 11.85
C GLN A 75 1.71 20.94 10.61
N LEU A 76 1.04 21.82 9.86
CA LEU A 76 1.65 22.53 8.73
C LEU A 76 2.84 23.36 9.18
N ASN A 77 2.68 24.17 10.24
CA ASN A 77 3.77 24.99 10.75
C ASN A 77 4.97 24.14 11.24
N GLU A 78 4.72 23.00 11.88
CA GLU A 78 5.78 22.09 12.32
C GLU A 78 6.54 21.45 11.16
N VAL A 79 5.84 21.11 10.06
CA VAL A 79 6.47 20.64 8.82
C VAL A 79 7.30 21.74 8.19
N ASP A 80 6.76 22.96 8.11
CA ASP A 80 7.49 24.12 7.58
C ASP A 80 8.73 24.43 8.40
N GLU A 81 8.66 24.41 9.73
CA GLU A 81 9.82 24.60 10.61
C GLU A 81 10.88 23.51 10.40
N LEU A 82 10.46 22.27 10.15
CA LEU A 82 11.39 21.16 9.95
C LEU A 82 12.15 21.27 8.63
N PHE A 83 11.48 21.67 7.54
CA PHE A 83 12.06 21.66 6.19
C PHE A 83 12.40 23.04 5.64
N SER A 84 11.86 24.12 6.21
CA SER A 84 12.17 25.49 5.86
C SER A 84 13.25 26.10 6.74
N ALA A 85 14.09 25.30 7.42
CA ALA A 85 15.11 25.83 8.31
C ALA A 85 15.82 27.07 7.71
N GLU A 86 15.16 28.21 7.82
CA GLU A 86 15.74 29.50 7.63
C GLU A 86 16.71 29.70 8.80
N ALA A 87 17.98 29.45 8.55
CA ALA A 87 18.97 30.17 9.30
C ALA A 87 18.66 31.67 9.07
N PRO A 88 18.66 32.53 10.11
CA PRO A 88 18.41 33.94 9.93
C PRO A 88 19.34 34.44 8.86
N LEU A 89 18.78 35.03 7.80
CA LEU A 89 19.51 35.72 6.75
C LEU A 89 20.35 36.81 7.42
N SER A 90 21.63 36.53 7.65
CA SER A 90 22.60 37.61 7.76
C SER A 90 22.78 38.14 6.34
N ASP A 91 22.60 39.42 6.14
CA ASP A 91 22.57 40.15 4.87
C ASP A 91 23.76 39.93 3.90
N ASP A 92 24.71 39.07 4.23
CA ASP A 92 25.95 38.83 3.47
C ASP A 92 26.27 37.34 3.18
N SER A 93 25.40 36.40 3.41
CA SER A 93 25.69 35.01 3.09
C SER A 93 24.70 34.42 2.08
N ASP A 94 25.23 34.05 0.93
CA ASP A 94 24.64 33.16 -0.11
C ASP A 94 24.20 31.74 0.40
N SER A 95 24.11 31.59 1.72
CA SER A 95 23.87 30.31 2.39
C SER A 95 22.55 30.30 3.17
N ALA A 96 21.44 30.24 2.46
CA ALA A 96 20.27 29.62 3.02
C ALA A 96 20.58 28.10 3.11
N GLU A 97 21.11 27.65 4.25
CA GLU A 97 21.35 26.23 4.51
C GLU A 97 20.00 25.51 4.66
N GLY A 98 19.46 25.00 3.56
CA GLY A 98 18.33 24.11 3.59
C GLY A 98 18.68 22.71 4.17
N VAL A 99 17.74 21.80 4.18
CA VAL A 99 17.87 20.48 4.82
C VAL A 99 18.87 19.58 4.08
N TYR A 100 18.88 19.59 2.73
CA TYR A 100 19.69 18.68 1.94
C TYR A 100 19.99 19.23 0.54
N PHE A 101 21.14 19.79 0.31
CA PHE A 101 21.53 20.40 -0.96
C PHE A 101 20.44 21.30 -1.58
N THR A 102 19.67 21.99 -0.75
CA THR A 102 18.46 22.72 -1.09
C THR A 102 18.72 23.79 -2.16
N LYS A 103 19.83 24.56 -2.08
CA LYS A 103 20.27 25.53 -3.09
C LYS A 103 20.32 24.91 -4.49
N TYR A 104 20.88 23.68 -4.59
CA TYR A 104 21.03 22.99 -5.87
C TYR A 104 19.73 22.34 -6.33
N ALA A 105 18.90 21.88 -5.40
CA ALA A 105 17.58 21.36 -5.70
C ALA A 105 16.68 22.45 -6.29
N ARG A 106 16.59 23.62 -5.66
CA ARG A 106 15.81 24.77 -6.14
C ARG A 106 16.20 25.17 -7.56
N LYS A 107 17.49 25.22 -7.86
CA LYS A 107 18.02 25.52 -9.18
C LYS A 107 17.72 24.40 -10.20
N PHE A 108 17.87 23.15 -9.80
CA PHE A 108 17.69 21.99 -10.70
C PHE A 108 16.24 21.78 -11.11
N PHE A 109 15.30 21.96 -10.18
CA PHE A 109 13.86 21.77 -10.41
C PHE A 109 13.18 23.05 -10.90
N GLY A 110 13.83 24.21 -10.77
CA GLY A 110 13.35 25.48 -11.29
C GLY A 110 13.47 25.60 -12.81
N ASP A 111 12.93 26.67 -13.35
CA ASP A 111 13.12 27.07 -14.73
C ASP A 111 14.21 28.15 -14.88
N ARG A 112 14.33 28.75 -16.06
CA ARG A 112 15.35 29.77 -16.33
C ARG A 112 15.11 31.10 -15.61
N GLU A 113 13.89 31.34 -15.17
CA GLU A 113 13.44 32.64 -14.64
C GLU A 113 13.12 32.54 -13.14
N LYS A 114 12.77 31.35 -12.66
CA LYS A 114 12.33 31.14 -11.27
C LYS A 114 12.89 29.83 -10.68
N GLU A 115 13.46 29.92 -9.49
CA GLU A 115 13.82 28.76 -8.70
C GLU A 115 12.57 28.02 -8.20
N ALA A 116 12.66 26.70 -8.10
CA ALA A 116 11.59 25.90 -7.57
C ALA A 116 11.53 25.97 -6.03
N ASP A 117 10.35 25.78 -5.47
CA ASP A 117 10.18 25.64 -4.02
C ASP A 117 10.51 24.20 -3.58
N ALA A 118 11.79 23.82 -3.71
CA ALA A 118 12.28 22.48 -3.38
C ALA A 118 13.01 22.51 -2.04
N TRP A 119 12.72 21.52 -1.19
CA TRP A 119 13.33 21.38 0.11
C TRP A 119 14.66 20.57 0.08
N GLY A 120 14.88 19.74 -0.93
CA GLY A 120 16.10 18.92 -0.99
C GLY A 120 16.35 18.20 -2.30
N LEU A 121 17.62 17.88 -2.58
CA LEU A 121 18.06 17.14 -3.77
C LEU A 121 17.99 15.63 -3.53
N VAL A 122 16.80 15.12 -3.23
CA VAL A 122 16.59 13.70 -2.87
C VAL A 122 16.22 12.82 -4.07
N THR A 123 15.83 13.40 -5.21
CA THR A 123 15.45 12.67 -6.41
C THR A 123 16.14 13.21 -7.66
N ALA A 124 16.31 12.36 -8.67
CA ALA A 124 16.71 12.79 -10.01
C ALA A 124 16.20 11.82 -11.10
N PRO A 125 15.67 12.32 -12.24
CA PRO A 125 15.28 11.51 -13.38
C PRO A 125 16.50 11.23 -14.26
N LEU A 126 17.18 10.10 -14.09
CA LEU A 126 18.51 9.89 -14.73
C LEU A 126 18.53 8.90 -15.91
N GLY A 127 17.42 8.28 -16.27
CA GLY A 127 17.42 7.27 -17.34
C GLY A 127 17.77 7.80 -18.74
N LYS A 128 17.39 9.03 -19.07
CA LYS A 128 17.60 9.64 -20.39
C LYS A 128 18.85 10.52 -20.41
N LYS A 129 19.65 10.45 -21.52
CA LYS A 129 20.89 11.21 -21.66
C LYS A 129 20.71 12.73 -21.43
N SER A 130 19.60 13.30 -21.90
CA SER A 130 19.29 14.72 -21.65
C SER A 130 19.08 15.00 -20.17
N ASN A 131 18.43 14.10 -19.45
CA ASN A 131 18.16 14.26 -18.03
C ASN A 131 19.44 14.14 -17.19
N ILE A 132 20.34 13.23 -17.57
CA ILE A 132 21.67 13.11 -16.98
C ILE A 132 22.44 14.43 -17.15
N GLY A 133 22.40 15.04 -18.37
CA GLY A 133 22.99 16.34 -18.63
C GLY A 133 22.38 17.44 -17.79
N ASN A 134 21.04 17.50 -17.72
CA ASN A 134 20.33 18.48 -16.91
C ASN A 134 20.69 18.36 -15.42
N PHE A 135 20.76 17.16 -14.89
CA PHE A 135 21.19 16.91 -13.51
C PHE A 135 22.65 17.36 -13.27
N TYR A 136 23.53 16.99 -14.19
CA TYR A 136 24.94 17.35 -14.07
C TYR A 136 25.13 18.88 -14.05
N TYR A 137 24.61 19.59 -15.03
CA TYR A 137 24.78 21.05 -15.14
C TYR A 137 23.89 21.84 -14.17
N GLY A 138 22.71 21.32 -13.82
CA GLY A 138 21.77 21.98 -12.92
C GLY A 138 22.13 21.87 -11.44
N ALA A 139 22.71 20.73 -11.02
CA ALA A 139 23.01 20.48 -9.62
C ALA A 139 24.45 20.01 -9.39
N LEU A 140 24.86 18.87 -9.96
CA LEU A 140 26.11 18.20 -9.59
C LEU A 140 27.36 19.06 -9.84
N SER A 141 27.45 19.75 -10.97
CA SER A 141 28.60 20.61 -11.29
C SER A 141 28.76 21.74 -10.30
N GLY A 142 27.65 22.32 -9.80
CA GLY A 142 27.66 23.36 -8.77
C GLY A 142 28.19 22.82 -7.44
N ILE A 143 27.69 21.65 -6.99
CA ILE A 143 28.18 20.98 -5.77
C ILE A 143 29.68 20.72 -5.86
N LEU A 144 30.16 20.22 -7.02
CA LEU A 144 31.56 19.93 -7.23
C LEU A 144 32.42 21.19 -7.28
N TRP A 145 31.92 22.28 -7.87
CA TRP A 145 32.59 23.55 -7.99
C TRP A 145 32.75 24.22 -6.62
N ASP A 146 31.65 24.41 -5.90
CA ASP A 146 31.66 25.05 -4.58
C ASP A 146 32.53 24.27 -3.60
N ASN A 147 32.55 22.93 -3.70
CA ASN A 147 33.43 22.10 -2.88
C ASN A 147 34.94 22.32 -3.21
N THR A 148 35.33 22.68 -4.43
CA THR A 148 36.76 22.88 -4.82
C THR A 148 37.29 24.25 -4.51
N GLN A 149 36.43 25.28 -4.39
CA GLN A 149 36.88 26.65 -4.08
C GLN A 149 37.36 26.81 -2.64
N VAL A 150 36.92 25.96 -1.75
CA VAL A 150 37.14 26.09 -0.30
C VAL A 150 38.28 25.19 0.16
N LYS A 151 39.54 25.60 -0.13
CA LYS A 151 40.73 24.77 0.15
C LYS A 151 41.14 24.69 1.63
N ASN A 152 40.71 25.62 2.48
CA ASN A 152 41.16 25.71 3.89
C ASN A 152 40.19 25.17 4.94
N GLU A 153 39.05 24.60 4.52
CA GLU A 153 37.91 24.28 5.39
C GLU A 153 37.61 22.77 5.55
N LEU A 154 38.50 21.90 5.13
CA LEU A 154 38.24 20.45 5.30
C LEU A 154 38.14 20.07 6.79
N THR A 155 38.97 20.67 7.63
CA THR A 155 38.94 20.43 9.08
C THR A 155 37.61 20.93 9.67
N GLU A 156 37.18 22.12 9.31
CA GLU A 156 35.91 22.70 9.73
C GLU A 156 34.71 21.84 9.27
N ARG A 157 34.69 21.39 8.02
CA ARG A 157 33.65 20.47 7.52
C ARG A 157 33.62 19.15 8.26
N ILE A 158 34.78 18.61 8.65
CA ILE A 158 34.84 17.40 9.46
C ILE A 158 34.28 17.65 10.86
N GLU A 159 34.54 18.81 11.46
CA GLU A 159 34.02 19.21 12.76
C GLU A 159 32.48 19.34 12.71
N VAL A 160 31.95 20.02 11.69
CA VAL A 160 30.51 20.15 11.48
C VAL A 160 29.87 18.77 11.27
N TYR A 161 30.46 17.90 10.43
CA TYR A 161 29.99 16.53 10.27
C TYR A 161 29.95 15.76 11.60
N GLN A 162 31.01 15.91 12.44
CA GLN A 162 31.05 15.24 13.74
C GLN A 162 29.99 15.76 14.71
N GLN A 163 29.68 17.05 14.63
CA GLN A 163 28.62 17.65 15.42
C GLN A 163 27.26 17.11 15.01
N VAL A 164 26.91 17.22 13.75
CA VAL A 164 25.62 16.68 13.21
C VAL A 164 25.48 15.19 13.49
N ARG A 165 26.60 14.45 13.43
CA ARG A 165 26.58 13.02 13.77
C ARG A 165 26.22 12.77 15.24
N ARG A 166 26.68 13.62 16.17
CA ARG A 166 26.27 13.50 17.59
C ARG A 166 24.78 13.77 17.74
N GLU A 167 24.29 14.86 17.14
CA GLU A 167 22.85 15.21 17.17
C GLU A 167 21.97 14.11 16.59
N PHE A 168 22.38 13.53 15.47
CA PHE A 168 21.69 12.39 14.86
C PHE A 168 21.64 11.17 15.79
N LEU A 169 22.75 10.83 16.44
CA LEU A 169 22.81 9.68 17.34
C LEU A 169 21.95 9.89 18.58
N GLU A 170 21.94 11.09 19.15
CA GLU A 170 21.08 11.43 20.29
C GLU A 170 19.58 11.34 19.90
N GLN A 171 19.22 11.87 18.73
CA GLN A 171 17.86 11.79 18.24
C GLN A 171 17.45 10.36 17.88
N ARG A 172 18.35 9.56 17.30
CA ARG A 172 18.12 8.14 17.02
C ARG A 172 17.81 7.38 18.31
N ASP A 173 18.61 7.56 19.33
CA ASP A 173 18.44 6.87 20.61
C ASP A 173 17.13 7.27 21.30
N LYS A 174 16.68 8.52 21.10
CA LYS A 174 15.37 8.99 21.54
C LYS A 174 14.24 8.30 20.80
N VAL A 175 14.32 8.20 19.46
CA VAL A 175 13.34 7.52 18.62
C VAL A 175 13.28 6.02 18.95
N GLU A 176 14.43 5.36 19.11
CA GLU A 176 14.47 3.94 19.50
C GLU A 176 13.88 3.69 20.89
N THR A 177 14.08 4.62 21.83
CA THR A 177 13.46 4.55 23.16
C THR A 177 11.94 4.66 23.06
N LEU A 178 11.42 5.55 22.23
CA LEU A 178 9.98 5.68 21.99
C LEU A 178 9.43 4.44 21.28
N ARG A 179 10.13 3.94 20.28
CA ARG A 179 9.77 2.69 19.58
C ARG A 179 9.70 1.52 20.53
N ALA A 180 10.69 1.35 21.42
CA ALA A 180 10.70 0.28 22.42
C ALA A 180 9.51 0.39 23.37
N LYS A 181 9.12 1.59 23.78
CA LYS A 181 7.90 1.79 24.58
C LYS A 181 6.62 1.40 23.80
N LEU A 182 6.52 1.76 22.53
CA LEU A 182 5.39 1.37 21.67
C LEU A 182 5.34 -0.15 21.46
N SER A 183 6.49 -0.81 21.27
CA SER A 183 6.58 -2.28 21.15
C SER A 183 6.08 -3.00 22.38
N GLN A 184 6.36 -2.49 23.59
CA GLN A 184 5.82 -3.04 24.84
C GLN A 184 4.29 -3.08 24.88
N TYR A 185 3.63 -2.15 24.18
CA TYR A 185 2.17 -2.18 24.04
C TYR A 185 1.70 -3.33 23.20
N ALA A 186 2.30 -3.49 22.01
CA ALA A 186 1.97 -4.59 21.12
C ALA A 186 2.18 -5.94 21.82
N GLU A 187 3.28 -6.10 22.54
CA GLU A 187 3.57 -7.30 23.32
C GLU A 187 2.52 -7.56 24.40
N LYS A 188 2.15 -6.54 25.16
CA LYS A 188 1.14 -6.68 26.22
C LYS A 188 -0.26 -6.90 25.66
N SER A 189 -0.61 -6.24 24.55
CA SER A 189 -1.87 -6.48 23.85
C SER A 189 -1.96 -7.93 23.36
N GLN A 190 -0.90 -8.43 22.71
CA GLN A 190 -0.84 -9.81 22.25
C GLN A 190 -0.95 -10.79 23.41
N LYS A 191 -0.20 -10.56 24.48
CA LYS A 191 -0.27 -11.39 25.67
C LYS A 191 -1.69 -11.41 26.27
N LEU A 192 -2.35 -10.27 26.34
CA LEU A 192 -3.72 -10.18 26.82
C LEU A 192 -4.68 -10.99 25.93
N TYR A 193 -4.54 -10.84 24.61
CA TYR A 193 -5.32 -11.61 23.65
C TYR A 193 -5.12 -13.11 23.81
N ASP A 194 -3.88 -13.58 23.90
CA ASP A 194 -3.56 -15.00 24.11
C ASP A 194 -4.19 -15.53 25.41
N MET A 195 -4.10 -14.74 26.48
CA MET A 195 -4.71 -15.06 27.76
C MET A 195 -6.25 -15.15 27.70
N GLN A 196 -6.88 -14.23 26.93
CA GLN A 196 -8.33 -14.26 26.70
C GLN A 196 -8.76 -15.49 25.88
N GLN A 197 -7.98 -15.87 24.86
CA GLN A 197 -8.24 -17.11 24.10
C GLN A 197 -8.12 -18.36 24.98
N GLU A 198 -7.08 -18.43 25.79
CA GLU A 198 -6.93 -19.52 26.78
C GLU A 198 -8.09 -19.53 27.80
N GLN A 199 -8.50 -18.36 28.27
CA GLN A 199 -9.64 -18.23 29.18
C GLN A 199 -10.94 -18.72 28.53
N ASN A 200 -11.23 -18.29 27.30
CA ASN A 200 -12.42 -18.69 26.56
C ASN A 200 -12.44 -20.21 26.30
N ALA A 201 -11.30 -20.76 25.90
CA ALA A 201 -11.15 -22.22 25.71
C ALA A 201 -11.39 -22.98 27.02
N LEU A 202 -10.80 -22.49 28.12
CA LEU A 202 -10.99 -23.08 29.44
C LEU A 202 -12.42 -22.94 29.97
N GLN A 203 -13.05 -21.81 29.71
CA GLN A 203 -14.44 -21.56 30.07
C GLN A 203 -15.41 -22.47 29.29
N LYS A 204 -15.17 -22.63 27.99
CA LYS A 204 -15.94 -23.57 27.15
C LYS A 204 -15.75 -25.00 27.68
N HIS A 205 -14.52 -25.38 27.92
CA HIS A 205 -14.20 -26.72 28.51
C HIS A 205 -14.87 -26.92 29.84
N TYR A 206 -14.88 -25.89 30.73
CA TYR A 206 -15.56 -25.95 32.02
C TYR A 206 -17.06 -26.18 31.87
N HIS A 207 -17.75 -25.46 30.98
CA HIS A 207 -19.17 -25.65 30.72
C HIS A 207 -19.48 -27.04 30.18
N GLU A 208 -18.70 -27.54 29.25
CA GLU A 208 -18.87 -28.85 28.67
C GLU A 208 -18.64 -29.96 29.74
N GLN A 209 -17.68 -29.77 30.61
CA GLN A 209 -17.40 -30.73 31.73
C GLN A 209 -18.47 -30.59 32.83
N LYS A 210 -18.94 -29.38 33.12
CA LYS A 210 -20.02 -29.17 34.10
C LYS A 210 -21.26 -29.96 33.72
N GLU A 211 -21.73 -29.83 32.47
CA GLU A 211 -22.90 -30.57 31.98
C GLU A 211 -22.69 -32.08 32.08
N LYS A 212 -21.47 -32.56 31.75
CA LYS A 212 -21.12 -33.95 31.84
C LYS A 212 -21.03 -34.46 33.30
N HIS A 213 -20.46 -33.64 34.18
CA HIS A 213 -20.38 -33.96 35.62
C HIS A 213 -21.73 -33.95 36.27
N GLU A 214 -22.59 -32.97 35.97
CA GLU A 214 -23.96 -32.92 36.49
C GLU A 214 -24.77 -34.12 36.00
N ALA A 215 -24.64 -34.49 34.73
CA ALA A 215 -25.27 -35.67 34.16
C ALA A 215 -24.71 -36.97 34.81
N ALA A 216 -23.39 -37.06 34.97
CA ALA A 216 -22.73 -38.21 35.59
C ALA A 216 -23.04 -38.33 37.09
N LEU A 217 -23.10 -37.21 37.82
CA LEU A 217 -23.52 -37.19 39.24
C LEU A 217 -24.98 -37.59 39.40
N HIS A 218 -25.86 -37.08 38.52
CA HIS A 218 -27.28 -37.46 38.53
C HIS A 218 -27.46 -38.95 38.21
N ASP A 219 -26.70 -39.46 37.23
CA ASP A 219 -26.71 -40.87 36.86
C ASP A 219 -26.15 -41.75 37.99
N LEU A 220 -25.03 -41.33 38.64
CA LEU A 220 -24.48 -41.99 39.84
C LEU A 220 -25.45 -41.99 41.00
N GLU A 221 -26.11 -40.86 41.27
CA GLU A 221 -27.12 -40.80 42.36
C GLU A 221 -28.34 -41.67 42.07
N SER A 222 -28.77 -41.70 40.79
CA SER A 222 -29.82 -42.62 40.32
C SER A 222 -29.42 -44.05 40.47
N GLN A 223 -28.16 -44.39 40.07
CA GLN A 223 -27.61 -45.73 40.23
C GLN A 223 -27.47 -46.14 41.70
N ILE A 224 -26.99 -45.24 42.55
CA ILE A 224 -26.89 -45.48 44.00
C ILE A 224 -28.28 -45.75 44.57
N THR A 225 -29.27 -44.92 44.20
CA THR A 225 -30.65 -45.04 44.65
C THR A 225 -31.28 -46.35 44.15
N GLN A 226 -31.04 -46.70 42.88
CA GLN A 226 -31.49 -48.00 42.34
C GLN A 226 -30.83 -49.17 43.02
N ARG A 227 -29.50 -49.10 43.29
CA ARG A 227 -28.79 -50.15 44.04
C ARG A 227 -29.26 -50.26 45.50
N GLN A 228 -29.53 -49.15 46.13
CA GLN A 228 -30.15 -49.12 47.45
C GLN A 228 -31.53 -49.73 47.43
N SER A 229 -32.33 -49.48 46.39
CA SER A 229 -33.66 -50.07 46.21
C SER A 229 -33.56 -51.59 45.92
N ASP A 230 -32.65 -51.96 44.99
CA ASP A 230 -32.38 -53.39 44.66
C ASP A 230 -31.85 -54.14 45.88
N MET A 231 -31.08 -53.48 46.75
CA MET A 231 -30.59 -54.03 48.03
C MET A 231 -31.69 -54.17 49.04
N LEU A 232 -32.62 -53.31 49.05
CA LEU A 232 -33.79 -53.34 49.91
C LEU A 232 -34.83 -54.37 49.47
N ASP A 233 -35.10 -54.42 48.17
CA ASP A 233 -36.23 -55.18 47.65
C ASP A 233 -36.04 -56.72 47.63
N ALA A 234 -34.88 -57.12 47.66
CA ALA A 234 -34.80 -58.59 47.48
C ALA A 234 -33.76 -59.25 48.35
N GLY A 235 -32.82 -58.61 48.89
CA GLY A 235 -31.66 -59.39 49.27
C GLY A 235 -31.27 -60.36 48.16
N LYS A 236 -31.46 -60.07 46.91
CA LYS A 236 -31.56 -61.05 45.84
C LYS A 236 -30.78 -60.82 44.55
N ARG A 237 -30.46 -59.66 44.25
CA ARG A 237 -29.79 -59.51 42.93
C ARG A 237 -28.57 -58.62 43.03
N GLN A 238 -27.48 -59.11 42.54
CA GLN A 238 -26.22 -58.38 42.40
C GLN A 238 -26.06 -57.93 40.95
N ILE A 239 -25.66 -56.77 40.81
CA ILE A 239 -25.38 -56.30 39.47
C ILE A 239 -23.95 -55.77 39.41
N ASN A 240 -23.20 -56.37 38.56
CA ASN A 240 -21.76 -56.07 38.44
C ASN A 240 -21.39 -55.50 37.10
N THR A 241 -22.14 -54.54 36.63
CA THR A 241 -21.94 -54.05 35.25
C THR A 241 -21.65 -52.58 35.13
N GLY A 242 -21.86 -51.79 36.18
CA GLY A 242 -21.59 -50.34 36.17
C GLY A 242 -20.16 -49.96 35.83
N ALA A 243 -19.20 -50.89 36.16
CA ALA A 243 -17.80 -50.63 35.83
C ALA A 243 -17.50 -50.67 34.32
N ALA A 244 -18.23 -51.52 33.57
CA ALA A 244 -18.03 -51.64 32.14
C ALA A 244 -18.64 -50.44 31.37
N VAL A 245 -19.81 -49.97 31.84
CA VAL A 245 -20.45 -48.76 31.27
C VAL A 245 -19.57 -47.53 31.47
N LEU A 246 -18.98 -47.40 32.66
CA LEU A 246 -18.13 -46.25 33.02
C LEU A 246 -16.85 -46.17 32.16
N ASN A 247 -16.29 -47.37 31.85
CA ASN A 247 -15.10 -47.40 30.99
C ASN A 247 -15.40 -47.01 29.52
N ALA A 248 -16.57 -47.42 29.04
CA ALA A 248 -17.02 -47.04 27.71
C ALA A 248 -17.34 -45.53 27.61
N GLU A 249 -17.93 -44.95 28.69
CA GLU A 249 -18.15 -43.49 28.77
C GLU A 249 -16.84 -42.71 28.83
N LYS A 250 -15.83 -43.23 29.57
CA LYS A 250 -14.47 -42.66 29.56
C LYS A 250 -13.82 -42.70 28.17
N LEU A 251 -14.05 -43.78 27.43
CA LEU A 251 -13.52 -43.92 26.08
C LEU A 251 -14.15 -42.88 25.16
N VAL A 252 -15.48 -42.74 25.19
CA VAL A 252 -16.21 -41.73 24.45
C VAL A 252 -15.78 -40.29 24.83
N SER A 253 -15.67 -40.03 26.14
CA SER A 253 -15.22 -38.75 26.65
C SER A 253 -13.79 -38.42 26.22
N ARG A 254 -12.89 -39.40 26.26
CA ARG A 254 -11.49 -39.24 25.83
C ARG A 254 -11.39 -38.89 24.36
N ILE A 255 -12.15 -39.57 23.51
CA ILE A 255 -12.17 -39.30 22.07
C ILE A 255 -12.76 -37.90 21.79
N LYS A 256 -13.82 -37.49 22.52
CA LYS A 256 -14.42 -36.16 22.41
C LYS A 256 -13.42 -35.07 22.79
N THR A 257 -12.68 -35.26 23.91
CA THR A 257 -11.66 -34.28 24.31
C THR A 257 -10.51 -34.20 23.28
N GLU A 258 -10.18 -35.32 22.66
CA GLU A 258 -9.12 -35.34 21.64
C GLU A 258 -9.57 -34.64 20.31
N VAL A 259 -10.83 -34.76 19.95
CA VAL A 259 -11.45 -33.99 18.86
C VAL A 259 -11.40 -32.48 19.14
N GLU A 260 -11.74 -32.07 20.35
CA GLU A 260 -11.73 -30.66 20.76
C GLU A 260 -10.31 -30.07 20.76
N THR A 261 -9.31 -30.86 21.21
CA THR A 261 -7.90 -30.42 21.13
C THR A 261 -7.44 -30.20 19.70
N ARG A 262 -7.85 -31.08 18.79
CA ARG A 262 -7.52 -30.93 17.36
C ARG A 262 -8.22 -29.76 16.69
N ILE A 263 -9.45 -29.46 17.09
CA ILE A 263 -10.16 -28.25 16.65
C ILE A 263 -9.40 -27.00 17.10
N SER A 264 -8.91 -26.99 18.33
CA SER A 264 -8.12 -25.88 18.86
C SER A 264 -6.78 -25.70 18.13
N GLU A 265 -6.08 -26.80 17.81
CA GLU A 265 -4.84 -26.77 17.01
C GLU A 265 -5.11 -26.19 15.60
N LYS A 266 -6.19 -26.62 14.96
CA LYS A 266 -6.62 -26.09 13.66
C LYS A 266 -6.87 -24.57 13.73
N ASN A 267 -7.58 -24.12 14.77
CA ASN A 267 -7.84 -22.71 14.99
C ASN A 267 -6.54 -21.91 15.22
N GLY A 268 -5.55 -22.54 15.86
CA GLY A 268 -4.20 -21.99 15.98
C GLY A 268 -3.54 -21.77 14.61
N TYR A 269 -3.61 -22.76 13.74
CA TYR A 269 -3.05 -22.61 12.38
C TYR A 269 -3.80 -21.57 11.54
N ILE A 270 -5.12 -21.45 11.70
CA ILE A 270 -5.91 -20.40 11.07
C ILE A 270 -5.47 -19.01 11.56
N TYR A 271 -5.19 -18.89 12.87
CA TYR A 271 -4.67 -17.66 13.46
C TYR A 271 -3.26 -17.34 12.95
N ASP A 272 -2.39 -18.35 12.86
CA ASP A 272 -1.03 -18.17 12.31
C ASP A 272 -1.06 -17.70 10.85
N VAL A 273 -2.01 -18.19 10.05
CA VAL A 273 -2.28 -17.70 8.71
C VAL A 273 -2.65 -16.20 8.74
N GLN A 274 -3.52 -15.81 9.68
CA GLN A 274 -3.94 -14.41 9.85
C GLN A 274 -2.80 -13.50 10.31
N GLN A 275 -1.89 -13.99 11.15
CA GLN A 275 -0.71 -13.24 11.60
C GLN A 275 0.30 -13.05 10.47
N VAL A 276 0.53 -14.09 9.71
CA VAL A 276 1.38 -14.01 8.52
C VAL A 276 0.74 -13.08 7.48
N ASP A 277 -0.59 -13.01 7.40
CA ASP A 277 -1.34 -12.07 6.56
C ASP A 277 -1.19 -10.60 7.02
N ALA A 278 -1.13 -10.33 8.31
CA ALA A 278 -0.95 -8.98 8.85
C ALA A 278 0.45 -8.40 8.59
N ASP A 279 1.47 -9.24 8.45
CA ASP A 279 2.87 -8.81 8.24
C ASP A 279 3.20 -8.49 6.77
N ILE A 280 2.31 -8.78 5.82
CA ILE A 280 2.55 -8.58 4.39
C ILE A 280 1.83 -7.32 3.90
N THR A 281 2.39 -6.19 4.23
CA THR A 281 1.98 -4.90 3.65
C THR A 281 2.59 -4.72 2.26
N VAL A 282 1.98 -3.85 1.46
CA VAL A 282 2.51 -3.41 0.16
C VAL A 282 3.97 -2.94 0.30
N TRP A 283 4.30 -2.37 1.44
CA TRP A 283 5.64 -1.95 1.83
C TRP A 283 6.65 -3.12 1.90
N ASN A 284 6.30 -4.23 2.52
CA ASN A 284 7.18 -5.40 2.63
C ASN A 284 7.41 -6.10 1.27
N LYS A 285 6.43 -6.06 0.38
CA LYS A 285 6.54 -6.61 -0.99
C LYS A 285 7.60 -5.88 -1.83
N ILE A 286 7.80 -4.62 -1.53
CA ILE A 286 8.67 -3.70 -2.27
C ILE A 286 10.09 -3.70 -1.72
N PHE A 287 10.24 -3.63 -0.39
CA PHE A 287 11.55 -3.43 0.27
C PHE A 287 12.23 -4.69 0.78
N HIS A 288 11.50 -5.81 0.90
CA HIS A 288 12.04 -7.01 1.55
C HIS A 288 11.65 -8.32 0.85
N ARG A 289 11.96 -8.44 -0.44
CA ARG A 289 11.59 -9.59 -1.29
C ARG A 289 11.94 -10.96 -0.70
N LYS A 290 13.01 -11.07 0.08
CA LYS A 290 13.40 -12.31 0.76
C LYS A 290 12.50 -12.62 1.95
N LYS A 291 12.10 -11.57 2.69
CA LYS A 291 11.15 -11.69 3.82
C LYS A 291 9.75 -12.06 3.33
N TYR A 292 9.36 -11.49 2.20
CA TYR A 292 8.10 -11.81 1.51
C TYR A 292 8.03 -13.25 1.02
N LYS A 293 9.09 -13.77 0.42
CA LYS A 293 9.15 -15.17 -0.07
C LYS A 293 9.06 -16.19 1.07
N ASN A 294 9.67 -15.87 2.21
CA ASN A 294 9.60 -16.73 3.39
C ASN A 294 8.19 -16.77 3.99
N ALA A 295 7.48 -15.63 4.01
CA ALA A 295 6.11 -15.56 4.52
C ALA A 295 5.12 -16.31 3.60
N LEU A 296 5.36 -16.33 2.28
CA LEU A 296 4.57 -17.14 1.35
C LEU A 296 4.67 -18.64 1.66
N GLY A 297 5.90 -19.13 1.85
CA GLY A 297 6.13 -20.54 2.19
C GLY A 297 5.52 -20.92 3.54
N GLN A 298 5.50 -20.01 4.51
CA GLN A 298 4.85 -20.23 5.79
C GLN A 298 3.32 -20.30 5.68
N LYS A 299 2.71 -19.50 4.84
CA LYS A 299 1.25 -19.56 4.60
C LYS A 299 0.84 -20.86 3.94
N GLU A 300 1.58 -21.30 2.92
CA GLU A 300 1.35 -22.58 2.25
C GLU A 300 1.46 -23.75 3.23
N MET A 301 2.51 -23.74 4.06
CA MET A 301 2.72 -24.74 5.12
C MET A 301 1.56 -24.76 6.14
N TYR A 302 1.06 -23.60 6.56
CA TYR A 302 -0.08 -23.55 7.50
C TYR A 302 -1.40 -23.95 6.85
N SER A 303 -1.60 -23.61 5.55
CA SER A 303 -2.77 -24.07 4.78
C SER A 303 -2.78 -25.60 4.63
N ASP A 304 -1.63 -26.20 4.33
CA ASP A 304 -1.49 -27.65 4.27
C ASP A 304 -1.80 -28.29 5.61
N ARG A 305 -1.33 -27.69 6.72
CA ARG A 305 -1.63 -28.17 8.06
C ARG A 305 -3.10 -28.05 8.45
N ILE A 306 -3.82 -27.04 7.96
CA ILE A 306 -5.28 -26.90 8.14
C ILE A 306 -5.99 -28.04 7.42
N ASN A 307 -5.62 -28.32 6.16
CA ASN A 307 -6.19 -29.43 5.39
C ASN A 307 -5.89 -30.80 6.01
N GLU A 308 -4.67 -30.97 6.52
CA GLU A 308 -4.26 -32.18 7.25
C GLU A 308 -5.06 -32.36 8.55
N SER A 309 -5.32 -31.26 9.26
CA SER A 309 -6.16 -31.24 10.47
C SER A 309 -7.62 -31.59 10.17
N ASP A 310 -8.18 -31.19 9.03
CA ASP A 310 -9.53 -31.56 8.60
C ASP A 310 -9.66 -33.06 8.31
N GLN A 311 -8.66 -33.67 7.67
CA GLN A 311 -8.65 -35.12 7.42
C GLN A 311 -8.56 -35.92 8.74
N VAL A 312 -7.77 -35.41 9.69
CA VAL A 312 -7.65 -36.04 11.01
C VAL A 312 -8.96 -35.92 11.79
N LEU A 313 -9.61 -34.76 11.77
CA LEU A 313 -10.91 -34.55 12.44
C LEU A 313 -11.99 -35.49 11.92
N ALA A 314 -12.11 -35.68 10.61
CA ALA A 314 -13.08 -36.63 10.01
C ALA A 314 -12.83 -38.09 10.44
N THR A 315 -11.56 -38.45 10.61
CA THR A 315 -11.20 -39.81 11.09
C THR A 315 -11.56 -39.99 12.56
N MET A 316 -11.41 -38.95 13.38
CA MET A 316 -11.71 -38.98 14.83
C MET A 316 -13.23 -39.00 15.10
N GLU A 317 -14.05 -38.34 14.27
CA GLU A 317 -15.51 -38.43 14.33
C GLU A 317 -16.01 -39.84 14.04
N SER A 318 -15.37 -40.55 13.12
CA SER A 318 -15.66 -41.97 12.85
C SER A 318 -15.30 -42.88 14.05
N ALA A 319 -14.17 -42.58 14.70
CA ALA A 319 -13.77 -43.29 15.90
C ALA A 319 -14.73 -43.06 17.09
N LEU A 320 -15.30 -41.84 17.18
CA LEU A 320 -16.29 -41.49 18.18
C LEU A 320 -17.56 -42.32 18.03
N ASN A 321 -18.09 -42.45 16.80
CA ASN A 321 -19.24 -43.29 16.52
C ASN A 321 -19.02 -44.77 16.86
N THR A 322 -17.78 -45.28 16.68
CA THR A 322 -17.41 -46.65 17.04
C THR A 322 -17.40 -46.85 18.56
N ALA A 323 -16.88 -45.87 19.31
CA ALA A 323 -16.83 -45.89 20.76
C ALA A 323 -18.25 -45.82 21.39
N GLU A 324 -19.17 -45.08 20.80
CA GLU A 324 -20.57 -45.01 21.21
C GLU A 324 -21.29 -46.36 21.03
N THR A 325 -20.95 -47.13 19.96
CA THR A 325 -21.44 -48.46 19.73
C THR A 325 -20.96 -49.47 20.81
N VAL A 326 -19.71 -49.37 21.24
CA VAL A 326 -19.11 -50.15 22.33
C VAL A 326 -19.78 -49.83 23.67
N LEU A 327 -20.11 -48.58 23.93
CA LEU A 327 -20.83 -48.12 25.10
C LEU A 327 -22.25 -48.77 25.19
N GLU A 328 -22.95 -48.84 24.04
CA GLU A 328 -24.26 -49.45 24.00
C GLU A 328 -24.20 -50.99 24.24
N GLN A 329 -23.12 -51.64 23.74
CA GLN A 329 -22.88 -53.06 24.01
C GLN A 329 -22.57 -53.34 25.49
N ALA A 330 -21.79 -52.44 26.11
CA ALA A 330 -21.50 -52.54 27.57
C ALA A 330 -22.74 -52.38 28.41
N LYS A 331 -23.69 -51.51 28.04
CA LYS A 331 -25.00 -51.37 28.72
C LYS A 331 -25.87 -52.62 28.62
N LYS A 332 -25.77 -53.40 27.55
CA LYS A 332 -26.50 -54.67 27.37
C LYS A 332 -25.93 -55.83 28.23
N LEU A 333 -24.63 -55.81 28.40
CA LEU A 333 -23.98 -56.77 29.29
C LEU A 333 -24.36 -56.54 30.79
N ASP A 334 -24.76 -55.35 31.13
CA ASP A 334 -25.17 -54.91 32.44
C ASP A 334 -26.46 -55.59 32.95
N GLN A 335 -27.30 -56.06 32.06
CA GLN A 335 -28.58 -56.65 32.40
C GLN A 335 -28.52 -58.13 32.82
N ASN A 336 -27.36 -58.78 32.79
CA ASN A 336 -27.26 -60.22 32.93
C ASN A 336 -26.53 -60.73 34.18
N VAL A 337 -26.16 -59.85 35.06
CA VAL A 337 -25.40 -60.32 36.21
C VAL A 337 -26.20 -60.24 37.50
N VAL A 338 -26.46 -61.35 38.08
CA VAL A 338 -27.12 -61.53 39.38
C VAL A 338 -26.09 -61.85 40.49
N GLY A 339 -26.02 -61.09 41.45
CA GLY A 339 -25.04 -61.21 42.50
C GLY A 339 -25.60 -61.28 43.96
N GLN A 340 -24.79 -61.63 44.83
CA GLN A 340 -25.10 -61.69 46.26
C GLN A 340 -25.02 -60.32 46.91
N ILE A 341 -25.77 -60.15 48.05
CA ILE A 341 -25.93 -58.83 48.71
C ILE A 341 -24.60 -58.16 49.10
N GLY A 342 -23.53 -58.93 49.34
CA GLY A 342 -22.22 -58.38 49.69
C GLY A 342 -21.51 -57.65 48.56
N LEU A 343 -21.84 -57.92 47.24
CA LEU A 343 -21.26 -57.29 46.13
C LEU A 343 -21.92 -55.91 45.84
N CYS A 344 -23.20 -55.74 46.24
CA CYS A 344 -23.89 -54.47 46.12
C CYS A 344 -23.32 -53.36 47.02
N GLN A 345 -22.90 -53.80 48.27
CA GLN A 345 -22.23 -52.84 49.17
C GLN A 345 -20.88 -52.37 48.67
N GLN A 346 -20.08 -53.25 48.08
CA GLN A 346 -18.81 -52.85 47.45
C GLN A 346 -19.02 -51.99 46.21
N ALA A 347 -20.09 -52.22 45.47
CA ALA A 347 -20.44 -51.38 44.34
C ALA A 347 -20.85 -49.94 44.74
N ILE A 348 -21.63 -49.77 45.80
CA ILE A 348 -22.02 -48.48 46.37
C ILE A 348 -20.80 -47.73 46.88
N GLU A 349 -19.90 -48.37 47.66
CA GLU A 349 -18.65 -47.77 48.10
C GLU A 349 -17.72 -47.35 46.90
N GLY A 350 -17.75 -48.16 45.80
CA GLY A 350 -17.04 -47.84 44.57
C GLY A 350 -17.62 -46.59 43.87
N LEU A 351 -18.94 -46.50 43.82
CA LEU A 351 -19.68 -45.37 43.24
C LEU A 351 -19.50 -44.06 44.08
N ASP A 352 -19.48 -44.18 45.40
CA ASP A 352 -19.22 -43.02 46.29
C ASP A 352 -17.80 -42.49 46.13
N ARG A 353 -16.80 -43.38 45.96
CA ARG A 353 -15.42 -42.95 45.64
C ARG A 353 -15.33 -42.28 44.27
N GLN A 354 -16.07 -42.77 43.29
CA GLN A 354 -16.12 -42.17 41.96
C GLN A 354 -16.81 -40.79 42.00
N LYS A 355 -17.92 -40.65 42.75
CA LYS A 355 -18.59 -39.37 42.99
C LYS A 355 -17.61 -38.37 43.60
N THR A 356 -16.87 -38.77 44.66
CA THR A 356 -15.84 -37.90 45.27
C THR A 356 -14.70 -37.56 44.30
N GLY A 357 -14.33 -38.46 43.39
CA GLY A 357 -13.35 -38.20 42.35
C GLY A 357 -13.78 -37.15 41.35
N ILE A 358 -15.00 -37.27 40.85
CA ILE A 358 -15.62 -36.36 39.94
C ILE A 358 -15.80 -34.96 40.57
N GLU A 359 -16.25 -34.91 41.82
CA GLU A 359 -16.40 -33.64 42.57
C GLU A 359 -15.03 -32.95 42.71
N ARG A 360 -13.95 -33.69 43.00
CA ARG A 360 -12.59 -33.11 43.08
C ARG A 360 -12.08 -32.60 41.74
N GLU A 361 -12.28 -33.36 40.68
CA GLU A 361 -11.88 -32.91 39.34
C GLU A 361 -12.62 -31.62 38.91
N TYR A 362 -13.91 -31.57 39.28
CA TYR A 362 -14.72 -30.37 39.00
C TYR A 362 -14.27 -29.16 39.81
N GLU A 363 -13.99 -29.34 41.10
CA GLU A 363 -13.46 -28.27 41.97
C GLU A 363 -12.07 -27.79 41.48
N GLU A 364 -11.22 -28.72 41.09
CA GLU A 364 -9.90 -28.34 40.50
C GLU A 364 -10.05 -27.55 39.19
N LEU A 365 -10.94 -27.97 38.32
CA LEU A 365 -11.22 -27.27 37.08
C LEU A 365 -11.83 -25.88 37.32
N HIS A 366 -12.76 -25.77 38.26
CA HIS A 366 -13.33 -24.53 38.71
C HIS A 366 -12.29 -23.58 39.30
N ARG A 367 -11.40 -24.08 40.13
CA ARG A 367 -10.27 -23.33 40.69
C ARG A 367 -9.33 -22.83 39.58
N ARG A 368 -9.00 -23.67 38.61
CA ARG A 368 -8.19 -23.25 37.45
C ARG A 368 -8.84 -22.13 36.63
N LEU A 369 -10.12 -22.24 36.35
CA LEU A 369 -10.88 -21.20 35.65
C LEU A 369 -10.90 -19.90 36.45
N SER A 370 -11.16 -19.97 37.75
CA SER A 370 -11.18 -18.79 38.62
C SER A 370 -9.82 -18.10 38.67
N MET A 371 -8.73 -18.85 38.78
CA MET A 371 -7.37 -18.30 38.73
C MET A 371 -7.06 -17.66 37.38
N LYS A 372 -7.46 -18.31 36.26
CA LYS A 372 -7.23 -17.75 34.94
C LYS A 372 -8.04 -16.48 34.68
N LEU A 373 -9.28 -16.43 35.17
CA LEU A 373 -10.10 -15.23 35.15
C LEU A 373 -9.45 -14.07 35.90
N GLU A 374 -8.98 -14.31 37.14
CA GLU A 374 -8.26 -13.28 37.90
C GLU A 374 -6.98 -12.79 37.20
N GLU A 375 -6.22 -13.72 36.62
CA GLU A 375 -4.98 -13.40 35.91
C GLU A 375 -5.26 -12.55 34.69
N THR A 376 -6.29 -12.91 33.90
CA THR A 376 -6.70 -12.17 32.70
C THR A 376 -7.24 -10.79 33.04
N GLU A 377 -8.07 -10.66 34.11
CA GLU A 377 -8.59 -9.36 34.54
C GLU A 377 -7.46 -8.45 35.07
N ARG A 378 -6.46 -8.97 35.74
CA ARG A 378 -5.26 -8.19 36.14
C ARG A 378 -4.48 -7.73 34.92
N ALA A 379 -4.23 -8.61 33.96
CA ALA A 379 -3.52 -8.26 32.72
C ALA A 379 -4.29 -7.19 31.93
N LYS A 380 -5.61 -7.30 31.87
CA LYS A 380 -6.50 -6.32 31.25
C LYS A 380 -6.46 -4.96 31.95
N ALA A 381 -6.49 -4.95 33.29
CA ALA A 381 -6.37 -3.73 34.06
C ALA A 381 -5.01 -3.04 33.86
N GLU A 382 -3.91 -3.81 33.84
CA GLU A 382 -2.57 -3.31 33.56
C GLU A 382 -2.46 -2.73 32.14
N TYR A 383 -3.06 -3.40 31.15
CA TYR A 383 -3.09 -2.94 29.77
C TYR A 383 -3.89 -1.64 29.64
N VAL A 384 -5.07 -1.58 30.24
CA VAL A 384 -5.93 -0.39 30.22
C VAL A 384 -5.24 0.79 30.92
N GLU A 385 -4.62 0.57 32.09
CA GLU A 385 -3.85 1.61 32.77
C GLU A 385 -2.68 2.11 31.93
N MET A 386 -1.98 1.21 31.27
CA MET A 386 -0.90 1.56 30.37
C MET A 386 -1.42 2.36 29.16
N LYS A 387 -2.52 1.93 28.52
CA LYS A 387 -3.19 2.64 27.41
C LYS A 387 -3.60 4.06 27.85
N GLN A 388 -4.19 4.20 29.05
CA GLN A 388 -4.55 5.50 29.60
C GLN A 388 -3.34 6.40 29.95
N ARG A 389 -2.26 5.82 30.44
CA ARG A 389 -1.02 6.59 30.71
C ARG A 389 -0.44 7.16 29.41
N MET A 390 -0.46 6.41 28.31
CA MET A 390 -0.01 6.90 27.00
C MET A 390 -0.94 7.97 26.45
N GLN A 391 -2.25 7.78 26.59
CA GLN A 391 -3.22 8.79 26.19
C GLN A 391 -3.11 10.09 27.00
N LYS A 392 -2.75 10.00 28.28
CA LYS A 392 -2.54 11.16 29.16
C LYS A 392 -1.17 11.82 29.00
N ALA A 393 -0.15 11.08 28.59
CA ALA A 393 1.17 11.63 28.36
C ALA A 393 1.22 12.54 27.12
N SER A 394 0.26 12.40 26.23
CA SER A 394 0.04 13.30 25.11
C SER A 394 -1.31 14.03 25.33
N VAL A 395 -1.24 15.27 25.77
CA VAL A 395 -2.41 16.10 26.13
C VAL A 395 -3.38 16.32 24.95
N THR A 396 -3.00 15.94 23.73
CA THR A 396 -3.73 16.17 22.48
C THR A 396 -3.76 14.97 21.53
N GLU A 397 -3.17 13.80 21.88
CA GLU A 397 -2.94 12.73 20.89
C GLU A 397 -3.74 11.48 21.17
N THR A 398 -4.49 11.02 20.18
CA THR A 398 -5.04 9.67 20.15
C THR A 398 -3.94 8.67 19.82
N CYS A 399 -3.57 7.83 20.79
CA CYS A 399 -2.74 6.67 20.52
C CYS A 399 -3.66 5.53 20.07
N VAL A 400 -3.48 5.09 18.82
CA VAL A 400 -4.18 3.92 18.30
C VAL A 400 -3.24 2.70 18.44
N CYS A 401 -3.68 1.72 19.23
CA CYS A 401 -2.95 0.47 19.39
C CYS A 401 -3.55 -0.60 18.47
N LEU A 402 -2.70 -1.45 17.90
CA LEU A 402 -3.17 -2.64 17.19
C LEU A 402 -3.51 -3.70 18.26
N ASP A 403 -4.77 -3.66 18.67
CA ASP A 403 -5.35 -4.59 19.64
C ASP A 403 -6.57 -5.32 19.03
N GLN A 404 -7.14 -6.21 19.80
CA GLN A 404 -8.32 -6.99 19.38
C GLN A 404 -9.50 -6.08 19.00
N GLU A 405 -9.73 -5.01 19.75
CA GLU A 405 -10.82 -4.06 19.49
C GLU A 405 -10.65 -3.39 18.13
N LEU A 406 -9.44 -2.96 17.78
CA LEU A 406 -9.16 -2.39 16.46
C LEU A 406 -9.38 -3.42 15.35
N ALA A 407 -8.89 -4.65 15.52
CA ALA A 407 -9.06 -5.72 14.54
C ALA A 407 -10.55 -6.05 14.30
N GLU A 408 -11.34 -6.14 15.36
CA GLU A 408 -12.79 -6.37 15.28
C GLU A 408 -13.50 -5.20 14.58
N ASN A 409 -13.12 -3.98 14.90
CA ASN A 409 -13.68 -2.79 14.23
C ASN A 409 -13.31 -2.75 12.74
N MET A 410 -12.07 -3.11 12.36
CA MET A 410 -11.67 -3.17 10.95
C MET A 410 -12.47 -4.21 10.13
N LEU A 411 -12.88 -5.29 10.77
CA LEU A 411 -13.65 -6.39 10.17
C LEU A 411 -15.17 -6.26 10.40
N SER A 412 -15.62 -5.19 11.04
CA SER A 412 -17.03 -4.95 11.36
C SER A 412 -17.88 -4.80 10.10
N ASP A 413 -19.08 -5.36 10.11
CA ASP A 413 -20.12 -5.11 9.11
C ASP A 413 -20.68 -3.68 9.19
N ASP A 414 -20.47 -2.99 10.31
CA ASP A 414 -20.77 -1.56 10.45
C ASP A 414 -19.78 -0.73 9.61
N ALA A 415 -20.31 -0.10 8.57
CA ALA A 415 -19.49 0.65 7.59
C ALA A 415 -18.78 1.85 8.24
N GLU A 416 -19.37 2.50 9.25
CA GLU A 416 -18.76 3.64 9.94
C GLU A 416 -17.59 3.18 10.83
N LEU A 417 -17.80 2.14 11.64
CA LEU A 417 -16.75 1.55 12.48
C LEU A 417 -15.58 1.01 11.62
N SER A 418 -15.90 0.26 10.58
CA SER A 418 -14.90 -0.28 9.65
C SER A 418 -14.11 0.84 8.96
N THR A 419 -14.80 1.87 8.46
CA THR A 419 -14.12 3.01 7.81
C THR A 419 -13.21 3.72 8.79
N ARG A 420 -13.71 4.04 10.00
CA ARG A 420 -12.93 4.72 11.04
C ARG A 420 -11.67 3.93 11.42
N ALA A 421 -11.81 2.63 11.60
CA ALA A 421 -10.66 1.75 11.92
C ALA A 421 -9.65 1.65 10.78
N GLN A 422 -10.11 1.57 9.52
CA GLN A 422 -9.26 1.48 8.32
C GLN A 422 -8.42 2.74 8.07
N ILE A 423 -8.95 3.92 8.41
CA ILE A 423 -8.24 5.20 8.21
C ILE A 423 -7.31 5.56 9.36
N MET A 424 -7.43 4.90 10.50
CA MET A 424 -6.55 5.12 11.64
C MET A 424 -5.15 4.60 11.35
N ASN A 425 -4.15 5.31 11.88
CA ASN A 425 -2.77 4.85 11.87
C ASN A 425 -2.44 4.15 13.21
N PRO A 426 -2.45 2.81 13.26
CA PRO A 426 -2.38 2.07 14.53
C PRO A 426 -1.01 2.11 15.21
N TRP A 427 0.03 2.54 14.52
CA TRP A 427 1.41 2.41 14.98
C TRP A 427 2.01 3.69 15.53
N LEU A 428 1.39 4.82 15.25
CA LEU A 428 2.06 6.08 15.38
C LEU A 428 1.28 7.02 16.30
N THR A 429 1.94 7.43 17.38
CA THR A 429 1.57 8.66 18.05
C THR A 429 2.16 9.84 17.28
N GLN A 430 1.52 11.01 17.29
CA GLN A 430 2.06 12.23 16.68
C GLN A 430 3.45 12.55 17.26
N HIS A 431 3.65 12.38 18.56
CA HIS A 431 4.96 12.59 19.18
C HIS A 431 6.05 11.69 18.59
N TYR A 432 5.77 10.38 18.42
CA TYR A 432 6.71 9.47 17.78
C TYR A 432 6.99 9.85 16.33
N ASN A 433 5.97 10.25 15.57
CA ASN A 433 6.13 10.72 14.20
C ASN A 433 7.02 11.95 14.13
N ARG A 434 6.78 12.97 14.95
CA ARG A 434 7.63 14.17 15.00
C ARG A 434 9.09 13.86 15.30
N GLU A 435 9.34 12.96 16.25
CA GLU A 435 10.70 12.59 16.58
C GLU A 435 11.38 11.80 15.44
N ARG A 436 10.61 10.99 14.69
CA ARG A 436 11.08 10.33 13.46
C ARG A 436 11.36 11.33 12.34
N GLU A 437 10.50 12.32 12.14
CA GLU A 437 10.69 13.39 11.15
C GLU A 437 11.93 14.20 11.43
N LYS A 438 12.18 14.58 12.71
CA LYS A 438 13.42 15.19 13.13
C LYS A 438 14.64 14.31 12.86
N LEU A 439 14.53 13.00 13.15
CA LEU A 439 15.59 12.04 12.83
C LEU A 439 15.85 11.97 11.33
N PHE A 440 14.81 11.99 10.49
CA PHE A 440 14.93 12.02 9.05
C PHE A 440 15.66 13.29 8.55
N GLY A 441 15.27 14.46 9.03
CA GLY A 441 15.95 15.72 8.71
C GLY A 441 17.44 15.70 9.12
N LEU A 442 17.74 15.19 10.32
CA LEU A 442 19.13 15.02 10.77
C LEU A 442 19.91 13.99 9.94
N ALA A 443 19.27 12.91 9.47
CA ALA A 443 19.88 11.92 8.59
C ALA A 443 20.29 12.54 7.24
N LEU A 444 19.44 13.36 6.66
CA LEU A 444 19.74 14.10 5.44
C LEU A 444 20.90 15.07 5.64
N ARG A 445 20.86 15.88 6.69
CA ARG A 445 21.97 16.78 7.05
C ARG A 445 23.28 16.01 7.27
N LEU A 446 23.22 14.90 8.00
CA LEU A 446 24.38 14.04 8.23
C LEU A 446 24.99 13.55 6.92
N THR A 447 24.16 13.09 5.99
CA THR A 447 24.60 12.62 4.66
C THR A 447 25.20 13.75 3.84
N GLU A 448 24.59 14.94 3.82
CA GLU A 448 25.13 16.12 3.15
C GLU A 448 26.53 16.49 3.70
N LYS A 449 26.63 16.68 5.02
CA LYS A 449 27.90 17.05 5.64
C LYS A 449 28.98 15.99 5.47
N PHE A 450 28.58 14.69 5.45
CA PHE A 450 29.47 13.58 5.12
C PHE A 450 30.02 13.68 3.69
N ILE A 451 29.16 13.89 2.70
CA ILE A 451 29.56 14.02 1.30
C ILE A 451 30.53 15.19 1.12
N LEU A 452 30.19 16.35 1.69
CA LEU A 452 31.02 17.56 1.60
C LEU A 452 32.36 17.44 2.31
N ALA A 453 32.44 16.68 3.41
CA ALA A 453 33.67 16.39 4.13
C ALA A 453 34.50 15.24 3.52
N SER A 454 33.96 14.53 2.53
CA SER A 454 34.60 13.35 1.94
C SER A 454 35.22 13.62 0.56
N ASN A 455 36.52 13.81 0.51
CA ASN A 455 37.24 13.91 -0.77
C ASN A 455 37.03 12.69 -1.69
N SER A 456 36.82 11.50 -1.13
CA SER A 456 36.55 10.28 -1.88
C SER A 456 35.19 10.35 -2.61
N CYS A 457 34.12 10.80 -1.94
CA CYS A 457 32.81 11.03 -2.56
C CYS A 457 32.91 12.05 -3.71
N ILE A 458 33.52 13.21 -3.43
CA ILE A 458 33.67 14.27 -4.42
C ILE A 458 34.49 13.80 -5.63
N THR A 459 35.54 13.03 -5.40
CA THR A 459 36.35 12.48 -6.49
C THR A 459 35.56 11.49 -7.33
N ASN A 460 34.83 10.55 -6.72
CA ASN A 460 33.96 9.64 -7.43
C ASN A 460 32.90 10.36 -8.28
N LEU A 461 32.25 11.38 -7.73
CA LEU A 461 31.24 12.17 -8.44
C LEU A 461 31.84 12.93 -9.63
N LYS A 462 33.09 13.43 -9.51
CA LYS A 462 33.84 14.02 -10.63
C LYS A 462 34.11 12.97 -11.71
N ILE A 463 34.57 11.79 -11.34
CA ILE A 463 34.84 10.67 -12.25
C ILE A 463 33.53 10.23 -12.94
N LEU A 464 32.42 10.16 -12.22
CA LEU A 464 31.09 9.79 -12.77
C LEU A 464 30.63 10.76 -13.85
N GLY A 465 30.77 12.08 -13.63
CA GLY A 465 30.44 13.09 -14.64
C GLY A 465 31.26 12.90 -15.93
N GLN A 466 32.53 12.56 -15.79
CA GLN A 466 33.40 12.27 -16.93
C GLN A 466 33.09 10.94 -17.61
N TYR A 467 32.74 9.92 -16.84
CA TYR A 467 32.25 8.64 -17.36
C TYR A 467 30.99 8.81 -18.21
N TRP A 468 30.06 9.68 -17.80
CA TRP A 468 28.90 10.05 -18.60
C TRP A 468 29.22 10.88 -19.84
N GLY A 469 30.50 11.31 -20.00
CA GLY A 469 30.95 12.16 -21.10
C GLY A 469 30.56 13.62 -20.95
N LEU A 470 30.18 14.04 -19.74
CA LEU A 470 29.86 15.43 -19.38
C LEU A 470 31.11 16.09 -18.84
N ARG A 471 31.38 17.32 -19.29
CA ARG A 471 32.67 18.00 -19.07
C ARG A 471 32.44 19.44 -18.68
N THR A 472 33.16 19.89 -17.69
CA THR A 472 33.26 21.30 -17.36
C THR A 472 34.08 22.12 -18.38
N GLU A 473 35.01 21.45 -19.10
CA GLU A 473 35.86 22.05 -20.14
C GLU A 473 35.67 21.28 -21.46
N LYS A 474 35.62 22.00 -22.60
CA LYS A 474 35.40 21.42 -23.95
C LYS A 474 36.41 20.34 -24.33
N ASP A 475 37.65 20.46 -23.86
CA ASP A 475 38.78 19.60 -24.25
C ASP A 475 39.15 18.57 -23.18
N ALA A 476 38.38 18.47 -22.10
CA ALA A 476 38.67 17.47 -21.07
C ALA A 476 38.48 16.04 -21.60
N PRO A 477 39.49 15.15 -21.47
CA PRO A 477 39.36 13.78 -21.98
C PRO A 477 38.31 12.96 -21.23
N ARG A 478 37.63 12.09 -21.95
CA ARG A 478 36.69 11.12 -21.37
C ARG A 478 37.48 10.04 -20.62
N ILE A 479 37.03 9.68 -19.41
CA ILE A 479 37.56 8.51 -18.70
C ILE A 479 37.08 7.24 -19.39
N VAL A 480 38.04 6.38 -19.70
CA VAL A 480 37.80 5.03 -20.22
C VAL A 480 38.42 4.04 -19.27
N PHE A 481 37.62 3.16 -18.72
CA PHE A 481 38.06 2.06 -17.87
C PHE A 481 38.40 0.84 -18.73
N GLY A 482 39.41 0.07 -18.35
CA GLY A 482 39.59 -1.30 -18.86
C GLY A 482 38.47 -2.21 -18.30
N ASP A 483 38.21 -3.33 -19.00
CA ASP A 483 37.02 -4.15 -18.69
C ASP A 483 36.95 -4.63 -17.22
N GLU A 484 38.07 -5.10 -16.66
CA GLU A 484 38.14 -5.55 -15.25
C GLU A 484 37.91 -4.42 -14.24
N ASP A 485 38.53 -3.25 -14.49
CA ASP A 485 38.37 -2.11 -13.58
C ASP A 485 36.98 -1.48 -13.72
N LYS A 486 36.39 -1.52 -14.93
CA LYS A 486 35.06 -1.05 -15.22
C LYS A 486 33.99 -1.75 -14.38
N GLN A 487 34.07 -3.09 -14.31
CA GLN A 487 33.17 -3.92 -13.52
C GLN A 487 33.14 -3.55 -12.01
N LYS A 488 34.23 -3.02 -11.48
CA LYS A 488 34.34 -2.62 -10.08
C LYS A 488 34.13 -1.12 -9.87
N ALA A 489 34.70 -0.30 -10.75
CA ALA A 489 34.65 1.14 -10.63
C ALA A 489 33.24 1.70 -10.89
N VAL A 490 32.57 1.24 -11.95
CA VAL A 490 31.26 1.78 -12.31
C VAL A 490 30.23 1.54 -11.19
N PRO A 491 30.07 0.33 -10.64
CA PRO A 491 29.22 0.14 -9.46
C PRO A 491 29.56 1.09 -8.30
N ALA A 492 30.85 1.27 -7.95
CA ALA A 492 31.26 2.15 -6.85
C ALA A 492 30.94 3.64 -7.10
N LEU A 493 31.01 4.07 -8.37
CA LEU A 493 30.60 5.41 -8.76
C LEU A 493 29.09 5.61 -8.61
N TYR A 494 28.29 4.62 -9.01
CA TYR A 494 26.82 4.66 -8.86
C TYR A 494 26.39 4.52 -7.40
N GLN A 495 27.09 3.74 -6.57
CA GLN A 495 26.86 3.73 -5.12
C GLN A 495 27.06 5.12 -4.52
N THR A 496 28.11 5.82 -4.96
CA THR A 496 28.34 7.22 -4.53
C THR A 496 27.26 8.17 -5.05
N LEU A 497 26.72 7.92 -6.25
CA LEU A 497 25.59 8.68 -6.78
C LEU A 497 24.32 8.45 -5.94
N PHE A 498 24.01 7.22 -5.57
CA PHE A 498 22.87 6.92 -4.70
C PHE A 498 23.04 7.50 -3.29
N LEU A 499 24.27 7.66 -2.81
CA LEU A 499 24.50 8.38 -1.57
C LEU A 499 24.13 9.87 -1.69
N LEU A 500 24.41 10.50 -2.84
CA LEU A 500 24.05 11.90 -3.11
C LEU A 500 22.57 12.06 -3.46
N VAL A 501 22.00 11.17 -4.27
CA VAL A 501 20.61 11.20 -4.72
C VAL A 501 20.02 9.81 -4.45
N PRO A 502 19.42 9.61 -3.26
CA PRO A 502 18.98 8.28 -2.84
C PRO A 502 17.86 7.70 -3.70
N VAL A 503 17.08 8.54 -4.37
CA VAL A 503 15.99 8.12 -5.25
C VAL A 503 16.28 8.52 -6.69
N ILE A 504 16.49 7.53 -7.53
CA ILE A 504 16.65 7.74 -8.98
C ILE A 504 15.38 7.26 -9.67
N SER A 505 14.85 8.07 -10.59
CA SER A 505 13.71 7.68 -11.40
C SER A 505 14.09 7.47 -12.86
N SER A 506 13.45 6.50 -13.52
CA SER A 506 13.72 6.13 -14.91
C SER A 506 12.50 5.44 -15.55
N THR A 507 12.45 5.37 -16.87
CA THR A 507 11.52 4.48 -17.55
C THR A 507 12.17 3.11 -17.79
N PHE A 508 11.38 2.04 -17.92
CA PHE A 508 11.88 0.71 -18.25
C PHE A 508 12.78 0.71 -19.49
N ALA A 509 12.43 1.49 -20.50
CA ALA A 509 13.22 1.61 -21.73
C ALA A 509 14.61 2.23 -21.52
N SER A 510 14.81 2.95 -20.43
CA SER A 510 16.04 3.67 -20.13
C SER A 510 16.93 2.99 -19.09
N VAL A 511 16.35 2.15 -18.21
CA VAL A 511 17.07 1.47 -17.12
C VAL A 511 18.24 0.65 -17.65
N GLY A 512 18.02 -0.18 -18.69
CA GLY A 512 19.05 -1.01 -19.26
C GLY A 512 20.26 -0.24 -19.79
N ARG A 513 20.02 0.96 -20.34
CA ARG A 513 21.09 1.85 -20.82
C ARG A 513 21.80 2.56 -19.67
N PHE A 514 21.05 2.99 -18.67
CA PHE A 514 21.60 3.72 -17.53
C PHE A 514 22.53 2.84 -16.69
N PHE A 515 22.16 1.57 -16.51
CA PHE A 515 22.95 0.57 -15.78
C PHE A 515 23.68 -0.43 -16.70
N GLN A 516 23.96 -0.07 -17.98
CA GLN A 516 24.52 -0.99 -18.98
C GLN A 516 25.83 -1.66 -18.56
N ASP A 517 26.65 -0.97 -17.76
CA ASP A 517 27.94 -1.45 -17.28
C ASP A 517 27.87 -1.99 -15.83
N ILE A 518 26.67 -2.23 -15.32
CA ILE A 518 26.39 -2.85 -14.03
C ILE A 518 25.59 -4.12 -14.29
N ASP A 519 26.29 -5.25 -14.26
CA ASP A 519 25.72 -6.58 -14.45
C ASP A 519 25.80 -7.36 -13.12
N ALA A 520 25.21 -6.79 -12.09
CA ALA A 520 25.18 -7.36 -10.76
C ALA A 520 23.74 -7.57 -10.32
N GLU A 521 23.42 -8.81 -9.97
CA GLU A 521 22.16 -9.15 -9.30
C GLU A 521 22.07 -8.40 -7.96
N GLY A 522 20.92 -7.79 -7.68
CA GLY A 522 20.68 -7.12 -6.41
C GLY A 522 21.55 -5.89 -6.16
N PHE A 523 22.07 -5.23 -7.19
CA PHE A 523 22.84 -4.00 -7.06
C PHE A 523 22.02 -2.85 -6.43
N ILE A 524 20.73 -2.78 -6.75
CA ILE A 524 19.81 -1.75 -6.25
C ILE A 524 19.13 -2.29 -5.00
N GLY A 525 19.11 -1.52 -3.90
CA GLY A 525 18.49 -1.93 -2.65
C GLY A 525 16.99 -2.14 -2.81
N THR A 526 16.30 -1.16 -3.40
CA THR A 526 14.85 -1.20 -3.61
C THR A 526 14.46 -0.69 -4.99
N LEU A 527 13.70 -1.51 -5.71
CA LEU A 527 13.02 -1.11 -6.93
C LEU A 527 11.55 -0.83 -6.62
N MET A 528 11.09 0.37 -6.94
CA MET A 528 9.67 0.72 -6.96
C MET A 528 9.16 0.75 -8.38
N ILE A 529 8.16 -0.05 -8.71
CA ILE A 529 7.51 -0.06 -10.01
C ILE A 529 6.17 0.66 -9.86
N ASP A 530 6.07 1.85 -10.42
CA ASP A 530 4.84 2.64 -10.41
C ASP A 530 4.05 2.46 -11.70
N GLU A 531 2.71 2.57 -11.61
CA GLU A 531 1.79 2.28 -12.70
C GLU A 531 2.03 0.87 -13.30
N ALA A 532 2.26 -0.10 -12.42
CA ALA A 532 2.62 -1.47 -12.80
C ALA A 532 1.54 -2.20 -13.60
N GLY A 533 0.28 -1.76 -13.48
CA GLY A 533 -0.84 -2.22 -14.32
C GLY A 533 -0.63 -1.95 -15.82
N GLN A 534 0.16 -0.93 -16.18
CA GLN A 534 0.49 -0.59 -17.56
C GLN A 534 1.78 -1.24 -18.08
N ALA A 535 2.52 -1.93 -17.23
CA ALA A 535 3.81 -2.50 -17.57
C ALA A 535 3.67 -3.96 -17.98
N ALA A 536 4.05 -4.30 -19.21
CA ALA A 536 4.18 -5.70 -19.61
C ALA A 536 5.34 -6.36 -18.85
N PRO A 537 5.20 -7.61 -18.36
CA PRO A 537 6.18 -8.27 -17.49
C PRO A 537 7.60 -8.29 -18.05
N GLN A 538 7.76 -8.55 -19.36
CA GLN A 538 9.06 -8.62 -20.01
C GLN A 538 9.85 -7.31 -19.95
N LYS A 539 9.21 -6.16 -19.80
CA LYS A 539 9.87 -4.85 -19.68
C LYS A 539 10.53 -4.66 -18.31
N ALA A 540 10.01 -5.32 -17.29
CA ALA A 540 10.48 -5.16 -15.91
C ALA A 540 11.67 -6.06 -15.55
N VAL A 541 11.90 -7.15 -16.29
CA VAL A 541 12.90 -8.20 -15.96
C VAL A 541 14.27 -7.62 -15.63
N GLY A 542 14.78 -6.72 -16.47
CA GLY A 542 16.12 -6.16 -16.28
C GLY A 542 16.24 -5.24 -15.07
N ALA A 543 15.16 -4.57 -14.67
CA ALA A 543 15.12 -3.76 -13.45
C ALA A 543 15.00 -4.67 -12.21
N ILE A 544 14.12 -5.67 -12.26
CA ILE A 544 13.89 -6.63 -11.17
C ILE A 544 15.17 -7.42 -10.87
N TYR A 545 15.87 -7.89 -11.89
CA TYR A 545 17.15 -8.61 -11.75
C TYR A 545 18.17 -7.83 -10.92
N ARG A 546 18.23 -6.51 -11.13
CA ARG A 546 19.18 -5.62 -10.45
C ARG A 546 18.76 -5.21 -9.05
N ALA A 547 17.57 -5.61 -8.58
CA ALA A 547 17.03 -5.18 -7.30
C ALA A 547 17.02 -6.31 -6.27
N ARG A 548 17.29 -5.97 -5.00
CA ARG A 548 17.14 -6.89 -3.84
C ARG A 548 15.70 -7.00 -3.42
N ASN A 549 15.02 -5.86 -3.37
CA ASN A 549 13.62 -5.75 -2.97
C ASN A 549 12.83 -5.07 -4.06
N VAL A 550 11.59 -5.51 -4.29
CA VAL A 550 10.72 -4.94 -5.30
C VAL A 550 9.39 -4.57 -4.68
N ILE A 551 9.01 -3.30 -4.87
CA ILE A 551 7.68 -2.78 -4.55
C ILE A 551 6.95 -2.59 -5.86
N VAL A 552 5.83 -3.28 -6.05
CA VAL A 552 4.99 -3.12 -7.21
C VAL A 552 3.74 -2.35 -6.80
N VAL A 553 3.56 -1.18 -7.39
CA VAL A 553 2.42 -0.29 -7.16
C VAL A 553 1.70 -0.08 -8.48
N GLY A 554 0.42 -0.37 -8.50
CA GLY A 554 -0.39 -0.20 -9.69
C GLY A 554 -1.81 -0.67 -9.46
N ASP A 555 -2.65 -0.39 -10.43
CA ASP A 555 -4.05 -0.74 -10.40
C ASP A 555 -4.41 -1.54 -11.65
N PRO A 556 -4.72 -2.85 -11.52
CA PRO A 556 -5.08 -3.68 -12.66
C PRO A 556 -6.47 -3.31 -13.23
N ARG A 557 -7.26 -2.51 -12.51
CA ARG A 557 -8.58 -2.01 -12.92
C ARG A 557 -8.52 -0.66 -13.64
N GLN A 558 -7.30 -0.22 -13.99
CA GLN A 558 -7.07 0.93 -14.85
C GLN A 558 -6.60 0.46 -16.24
N VAL A 559 -5.82 1.28 -16.96
CA VAL A 559 -5.41 0.96 -18.33
C VAL A 559 -4.43 -0.21 -18.37
N GLU A 560 -4.69 -1.13 -19.28
CA GLU A 560 -3.87 -2.31 -19.53
C GLU A 560 -2.54 -1.98 -20.24
N PRO A 561 -1.55 -2.90 -20.22
CA PRO A 561 -0.29 -2.72 -20.95
C PRO A 561 -0.50 -2.57 -22.44
N VAL A 562 0.26 -1.71 -23.08
CA VAL A 562 0.32 -1.65 -24.54
C VAL A 562 1.36 -2.65 -25.04
N VAL A 563 0.90 -3.81 -25.53
CA VAL A 563 1.73 -4.86 -26.12
C VAL A 563 1.52 -4.87 -27.62
N THR A 564 2.56 -4.48 -28.35
CA THR A 564 2.56 -4.45 -29.83
C THR A 564 3.10 -5.73 -30.44
N ASP A 565 3.76 -6.58 -29.62
CA ASP A 565 4.39 -7.80 -30.07
C ASP A 565 3.35 -8.87 -30.40
N ASP A 566 3.64 -9.68 -31.42
CA ASP A 566 2.83 -10.84 -31.74
C ASP A 566 3.26 -12.02 -30.86
N LEU A 567 2.56 -12.18 -29.74
CA LEU A 567 2.88 -13.21 -28.75
C LEU A 567 2.66 -14.64 -29.28
N GLU A 568 1.84 -14.82 -30.31
CA GLU A 568 1.61 -16.14 -30.94
C GLU A 568 2.89 -16.70 -31.58
N LEU A 569 3.82 -15.85 -32.02
CA LEU A 569 5.10 -16.29 -32.57
C LEU A 569 5.97 -17.05 -31.55
N PHE A 570 5.71 -16.90 -30.28
CA PHE A 570 6.48 -17.57 -29.22
C PHE A 570 5.90 -18.94 -28.81
N LYS A 571 4.74 -19.32 -29.37
CA LYS A 571 4.08 -20.57 -29.01
C LYS A 571 4.97 -21.82 -29.20
N GLU A 572 5.75 -21.83 -30.27
CA GLU A 572 6.66 -22.95 -30.55
C GLU A 572 7.99 -22.88 -29.79
N ALA A 573 8.35 -21.69 -29.24
CA ALA A 573 9.60 -21.45 -28.56
C ALA A 573 9.55 -21.75 -27.06
N TYR A 574 8.36 -21.78 -26.46
CA TYR A 574 8.16 -21.96 -25.02
C TYR A 574 7.39 -23.25 -24.73
N ILE A 575 7.57 -23.79 -23.53
CA ILE A 575 6.70 -24.85 -23.01
C ILE A 575 5.26 -24.32 -22.92
N GLU A 576 4.30 -25.17 -23.24
CA GLU A 576 2.87 -24.81 -23.31
C GLU A 576 2.38 -24.05 -22.06
N GLN A 577 2.74 -24.52 -20.88
CA GLN A 577 2.36 -23.89 -19.62
C GLN A 577 2.88 -22.44 -19.49
N THR A 578 4.13 -22.18 -19.89
CA THR A 578 4.72 -20.84 -19.87
C THR A 578 4.05 -19.94 -20.91
N TYR A 579 3.80 -20.48 -22.10
CA TYR A 579 3.13 -19.75 -23.17
C TYR A 579 1.71 -19.35 -22.75
N GLU A 580 0.91 -20.27 -22.20
CA GLU A 580 -0.45 -19.98 -21.74
C GLU A 580 -0.45 -18.92 -20.62
N MET A 581 0.53 -18.93 -19.74
CA MET A 581 0.65 -17.94 -18.68
C MET A 581 0.92 -16.51 -19.19
N TYR A 582 1.75 -16.37 -20.22
CA TYR A 582 2.25 -15.07 -20.69
C TYR A 582 1.66 -14.60 -22.03
N ARG A 583 0.79 -15.36 -22.67
CA ARG A 583 0.18 -15.00 -23.97
C ARG A 583 -0.82 -13.86 -23.90
N SER A 584 -1.33 -13.53 -22.72
CA SER A 584 -2.30 -12.45 -22.56
C SER A 584 -1.63 -11.10 -22.74
N LYS A 585 -2.16 -10.28 -23.64
CA LYS A 585 -1.70 -8.89 -23.84
C LYS A 585 -2.11 -7.95 -22.70
N SER A 586 -3.09 -8.35 -21.90
CA SER A 586 -3.51 -7.61 -20.70
C SER A 586 -2.67 -7.93 -19.46
N LEU A 587 -1.85 -9.00 -19.50
CA LEU A 587 -1.00 -9.35 -18.37
C LEU A 587 0.00 -8.24 -18.06
N SER A 588 -0.06 -7.74 -16.83
CA SER A 588 0.81 -6.68 -16.32
C SER A 588 1.77 -7.18 -15.25
N VAL A 589 2.77 -6.36 -14.94
CA VAL A 589 3.65 -6.58 -13.77
C VAL A 589 2.83 -6.61 -12.48
N GLN A 590 1.75 -5.81 -12.39
CA GLN A 590 0.85 -5.82 -11.24
C GLN A 590 0.16 -7.17 -11.07
N ASN A 591 -0.40 -7.75 -12.15
CA ASN A 591 -1.03 -9.06 -12.08
C ASN A 591 -0.02 -10.15 -11.63
N CYS A 592 1.22 -10.10 -12.13
CA CYS A 592 2.26 -11.03 -11.69
C CYS A 592 2.58 -10.87 -10.19
N ALA A 593 2.60 -9.63 -9.71
CA ALA A 593 2.82 -9.33 -8.30
C ALA A 593 1.64 -9.79 -7.43
N ASP A 594 0.40 -9.60 -7.90
CA ASP A 594 -0.80 -10.06 -7.19
C ASP A 594 -0.81 -11.58 -7.03
N ILE A 595 -0.47 -12.34 -8.08
CA ILE A 595 -0.43 -13.81 -8.06
C ILE A 595 0.52 -14.33 -6.97
N ILE A 596 1.68 -13.68 -6.77
CA ILE A 596 2.67 -14.10 -5.78
C ILE A 596 2.43 -13.51 -4.38
N ASN A 597 1.50 -12.57 -4.25
CA ASN A 597 1.18 -11.97 -2.96
C ASN A 597 0.16 -12.85 -2.21
N PRO A 598 0.52 -13.41 -1.04
CA PRO A 598 -0.38 -14.27 -0.27
C PRO A 598 -1.49 -13.50 0.46
N PHE A 599 -1.39 -12.16 0.51
CA PHE A 599 -2.34 -11.31 1.21
C PHE A 599 -3.11 -10.48 0.22
N GLY A 600 -4.42 -10.54 0.27
CA GLY A 600 -5.27 -9.85 -0.66
C GLY A 600 -6.73 -10.19 -0.45
N THR A 601 -7.51 -9.88 -1.46
CA THR A 601 -8.93 -10.21 -1.53
C THR A 601 -9.34 -10.50 -2.96
N PHE A 602 -10.58 -10.94 -3.15
CA PHE A 602 -11.14 -11.19 -4.47
C PHE A 602 -12.05 -10.05 -4.88
N PHE A 603 -11.81 -9.51 -6.07
CA PHE A 603 -12.70 -8.57 -6.74
C PHE A 603 -13.40 -9.27 -7.90
N SER A 604 -14.63 -8.87 -8.18
CA SER A 604 -15.35 -9.31 -9.36
C SER A 604 -14.81 -8.62 -10.62
N ASN A 605 -14.53 -9.40 -11.67
CA ASN A 605 -14.21 -8.84 -12.99
C ASN A 605 -15.50 -8.48 -13.76
N ALA A 606 -15.34 -7.98 -14.98
CA ALA A 606 -16.46 -7.56 -15.82
C ALA A 606 -17.45 -8.70 -16.13
N GLU A 607 -16.98 -9.93 -16.13
CA GLU A 607 -17.75 -11.18 -16.37
C GLU A 607 -18.38 -11.71 -15.06
N GLY A 608 -18.12 -11.12 -13.92
CA GLY A 608 -18.57 -11.55 -12.60
C GLY A 608 -17.75 -12.68 -11.98
N GLU A 609 -16.59 -13.02 -12.57
CA GLU A 609 -15.65 -13.97 -12.01
C GLU A 609 -14.79 -13.28 -10.94
N LYS A 610 -14.42 -14.02 -9.91
CA LYS A 610 -13.58 -13.52 -8.82
C LYS A 610 -12.10 -13.60 -9.18
N GLU A 611 -11.45 -12.46 -9.20
CA GLU A 611 -10.02 -12.31 -9.46
C GLU A 611 -9.29 -11.88 -8.20
N TRP A 612 -8.16 -12.52 -7.92
CA TRP A 612 -7.32 -12.20 -6.76
C TRP A 612 -6.55 -10.89 -6.97
N VAL A 613 -6.64 -9.98 -6.00
CA VAL A 613 -5.91 -8.72 -5.94
C VAL A 613 -5.05 -8.70 -4.68
N GLY A 614 -3.74 -8.58 -4.85
CA GLY A 614 -2.78 -8.56 -3.76
C GLY A 614 -2.72 -7.21 -3.05
N CYS A 615 -2.84 -7.19 -1.72
CA CYS A 615 -2.70 -6.01 -0.87
C CYS A 615 -3.45 -4.76 -1.36
N PRO A 616 -4.77 -4.81 -1.60
CA PRO A 616 -5.49 -3.65 -2.09
C PRO A 616 -5.44 -2.49 -1.08
N LEU A 617 -5.14 -1.29 -1.57
CA LEU A 617 -5.25 -0.06 -0.80
C LEU A 617 -6.69 0.43 -0.90
N VAL A 618 -7.46 0.22 0.17
CA VAL A 618 -8.91 0.48 0.16
C VAL A 618 -9.29 1.92 0.50
N VAL A 619 -8.36 2.72 1.03
CA VAL A 619 -8.64 4.12 1.37
C VAL A 619 -8.42 5.01 0.16
N HIS A 620 -9.50 5.61 -0.32
CA HIS A 620 -9.51 6.51 -1.47
C HIS A 620 -9.31 7.96 -1.03
N ARG A 621 -8.33 8.66 -1.63
CA ARG A 621 -7.96 10.04 -1.27
C ARG A 621 -7.87 11.00 -2.46
N ARG A 622 -8.34 10.60 -3.64
CA ARG A 622 -8.20 11.41 -4.85
C ARG A 622 -9.46 12.22 -5.16
N CYS A 623 -10.58 11.59 -5.39
CA CYS A 623 -11.79 12.24 -5.84
C CYS A 623 -12.93 12.15 -4.82
N LEU A 624 -13.83 13.14 -4.89
CA LEU A 624 -15.07 13.17 -4.14
C LEU A 624 -16.17 12.36 -4.85
N SER A 625 -17.32 12.20 -4.18
CA SER A 625 -18.56 11.79 -4.85
C SER A 625 -18.99 12.84 -5.90
N PRO A 626 -19.62 12.44 -7.02
CA PRO A 626 -20.00 11.07 -7.41
C PRO A 626 -18.85 10.24 -8.04
N MET A 627 -17.68 10.84 -8.36
CA MET A 627 -16.58 10.15 -9.02
C MET A 627 -16.08 8.93 -8.22
N TYR A 628 -15.99 9.11 -6.90
CA TYR A 628 -15.63 8.03 -5.98
C TYR A 628 -16.66 6.89 -6.07
N ASP A 629 -17.96 7.19 -5.99
CA ASP A 629 -19.01 6.18 -5.97
C ASP A 629 -19.07 5.42 -7.29
N ILE A 630 -18.98 6.12 -8.41
CA ILE A 630 -18.87 5.51 -9.75
C ILE A 630 -17.70 4.54 -9.80
N SER A 631 -16.51 4.99 -9.43
CA SER A 631 -15.29 4.19 -9.44
C SER A 631 -15.40 2.96 -8.54
N ASN A 632 -15.89 3.15 -7.31
CA ASN A 632 -16.04 2.11 -6.31
C ASN A 632 -17.02 1.02 -6.75
N GLN A 633 -18.12 1.41 -7.39
CA GLN A 633 -19.13 0.50 -7.88
C GLN A 633 -18.69 -0.29 -9.13
N ILE A 634 -18.04 0.37 -10.12
CA ILE A 634 -17.71 -0.28 -11.39
C ILE A 634 -16.43 -1.13 -11.33
N SER A 635 -15.54 -0.87 -10.39
CA SER A 635 -14.19 -1.46 -10.39
C SER A 635 -13.77 -2.11 -9.08
N TYR A 636 -14.37 -1.75 -7.93
CA TYR A 636 -13.82 -2.15 -6.64
C TYR A 636 -14.87 -2.76 -5.67
N ASP A 637 -15.99 -3.26 -6.19
CA ASP A 637 -17.03 -3.99 -5.43
C ASP A 637 -17.53 -3.25 -4.18
N GLY A 638 -17.46 -1.91 -4.16
CA GLY A 638 -17.91 -1.09 -3.04
C GLY A 638 -17.03 -1.11 -1.80
N ILE A 639 -15.85 -1.73 -1.84
CA ILE A 639 -15.01 -1.89 -0.64
C ILE A 639 -14.16 -0.67 -0.29
N MET A 640 -13.98 0.28 -1.22
CA MET A 640 -13.17 1.47 -0.95
C MET A 640 -13.82 2.35 0.11
N LYS A 641 -12.97 3.08 0.84
CA LYS A 641 -13.34 4.01 1.92
C LYS A 641 -12.96 5.43 1.53
N GLN A 642 -13.94 6.32 1.51
CA GLN A 642 -13.76 7.73 1.12
C GLN A 642 -12.99 8.51 2.21
N GLN A 643 -11.93 9.21 1.82
CA GLN A 643 -11.10 10.06 2.67
C GLN A 643 -10.56 11.31 1.96
N THR A 644 -11.16 11.68 0.84
CA THR A 644 -10.79 12.91 0.12
C THR A 644 -11.34 14.11 0.87
N LEU A 645 -10.51 15.11 1.11
CA LEU A 645 -10.93 16.36 1.72
C LEU A 645 -11.74 17.19 0.71
N PRO A 646 -12.84 17.83 1.14
CA PRO A 646 -13.59 18.75 0.29
C PRO A 646 -12.72 19.95 -0.10
N ALA A 647 -13.06 20.59 -1.23
CA ALA A 647 -12.45 21.85 -1.60
C ALA A 647 -12.78 22.94 -0.56
N SER A 648 -11.85 23.89 -0.37
CA SER A 648 -12.17 25.08 0.43
C SER A 648 -13.32 25.89 -0.19
N ASP A 649 -14.03 26.64 0.63
CA ASP A 649 -15.13 27.51 0.17
C ASP A 649 -14.71 28.49 -0.95
N GLU A 650 -13.47 28.98 -0.88
CA GLU A 650 -12.91 29.86 -1.89
C GLU A 650 -12.70 29.13 -3.21
N LYS A 651 -12.09 27.94 -3.14
CA LYS A 651 -11.85 27.09 -4.31
C LYS A 651 -13.16 26.62 -4.94
N ALA A 652 -14.13 26.22 -4.11
CA ALA A 652 -15.44 25.74 -4.57
C ALA A 652 -16.22 26.81 -5.37
N ARG A 653 -16.11 28.08 -5.00
CA ARG A 653 -16.70 29.20 -5.77
C ARG A 653 -16.06 29.41 -7.16
N GLY A 654 -14.83 28.87 -7.33
CA GLY A 654 -14.11 28.92 -8.62
C GLY A 654 -14.55 27.85 -9.61
N PHE A 655 -15.29 26.81 -9.23
CA PHE A 655 -15.70 25.73 -10.15
C PHE A 655 -16.73 26.17 -11.18
N LEU A 656 -16.73 25.50 -12.33
CA LEU A 656 -17.63 25.79 -13.46
C LEU A 656 -19.11 25.63 -13.08
N ARG A 657 -19.42 24.64 -12.28
CA ARG A 657 -20.75 24.36 -11.74
C ARG A 657 -20.68 24.09 -10.23
N SER A 658 -21.79 24.21 -9.53
CA SER A 658 -21.89 23.94 -8.09
C SER A 658 -21.71 22.47 -7.77
N HIS A 659 -22.04 21.56 -8.67
CA HIS A 659 -21.96 20.11 -8.54
C HIS A 659 -21.48 19.44 -9.83
N SER A 660 -21.16 18.14 -9.77
CA SER A 660 -20.89 17.31 -10.94
C SER A 660 -22.18 17.06 -11.70
N GLU A 661 -22.13 17.03 -13.03
CA GLU A 661 -23.35 17.06 -13.86
C GLU A 661 -23.22 16.16 -15.09
N TRP A 662 -24.31 15.45 -15.43
CA TRP A 662 -24.50 14.85 -16.75
C TRP A 662 -25.14 15.87 -17.69
N ILE A 663 -24.40 16.33 -18.68
CA ILE A 663 -24.89 17.29 -19.68
C ILE A 663 -25.38 16.49 -20.90
N ASN A 664 -26.70 16.33 -20.98
CA ASN A 664 -27.31 15.55 -22.03
C ASN A 664 -27.38 16.32 -23.35
N VAL A 665 -26.60 15.92 -24.35
CA VAL A 665 -26.51 16.57 -25.65
C VAL A 665 -26.58 15.55 -26.77
N ALA A 666 -27.74 15.48 -27.42
CA ALA A 666 -27.93 14.67 -28.62
C ALA A 666 -27.35 15.40 -29.86
N GLY A 667 -26.96 14.64 -30.86
CA GLY A 667 -26.46 15.19 -32.13
C GLY A 667 -26.09 14.09 -33.12
N SER A 668 -25.51 14.50 -34.23
CA SER A 668 -25.06 13.59 -35.29
C SER A 668 -23.59 13.80 -35.59
N THR A 669 -22.89 12.74 -35.89
CA THR A 669 -21.51 12.77 -36.39
C THR A 669 -21.48 13.28 -37.82
N THR A 670 -20.45 14.04 -38.20
CA THR A 670 -20.32 14.68 -39.51
C THR A 670 -19.82 13.72 -40.58
N GLU A 671 -19.06 12.69 -40.22
CA GLU A 671 -18.41 11.76 -41.16
C GLU A 671 -18.46 10.30 -40.65
N PRO A 672 -18.48 9.33 -41.57
CA PRO A 672 -18.34 7.93 -41.18
C PRO A 672 -17.03 7.68 -40.42
N ARG A 673 -17.07 6.95 -39.31
CA ARG A 673 -15.94 6.68 -38.41
C ARG A 673 -15.39 7.89 -37.63
N ASN A 674 -16.05 9.04 -37.73
CA ASN A 674 -15.82 10.16 -36.85
C ASN A 674 -16.87 10.17 -35.76
N TYR A 675 -16.44 10.04 -34.50
CA TYR A 675 -17.37 9.97 -33.37
C TYR A 675 -17.64 11.32 -32.72
N TYR A 676 -17.04 12.39 -33.26
CA TYR A 676 -17.23 13.75 -32.76
C TYR A 676 -18.61 14.31 -33.11
N ILE A 677 -19.24 14.95 -32.14
CA ILE A 677 -20.55 15.60 -32.29
C ILE A 677 -20.38 17.10 -32.05
N PRO A 678 -20.58 17.95 -33.08
CA PRO A 678 -20.41 19.39 -32.94
C PRO A 678 -21.28 20.04 -31.85
N ALA A 679 -22.52 19.57 -31.67
CA ALA A 679 -23.39 20.07 -30.59
C ALA A 679 -22.79 19.87 -29.18
N GLN A 680 -22.11 18.74 -28.97
CA GLN A 680 -21.38 18.50 -27.72
C GLN A 680 -20.13 19.39 -27.63
N GLY A 681 -19.47 19.67 -28.76
CA GLY A 681 -18.33 20.59 -28.83
C GLY A 681 -18.72 22.01 -28.44
N THR A 682 -19.86 22.49 -28.92
CA THR A 682 -20.38 23.82 -28.58
C THR A 682 -20.53 23.98 -27.04
N VAL A 683 -21.10 23.01 -26.37
CA VAL A 683 -21.22 23.02 -24.89
C VAL A 683 -19.85 23.07 -24.23
N VAL A 684 -18.87 22.28 -24.73
CA VAL A 684 -17.49 22.33 -24.20
C VAL A 684 -16.84 23.70 -24.43
N CYS A 685 -17.11 24.37 -25.57
CA CYS A 685 -16.65 25.74 -25.82
C CYS A 685 -17.20 26.71 -24.77
N GLU A 686 -18.50 26.62 -24.45
CA GLU A 686 -19.13 27.45 -23.41
C GLU A 686 -18.55 27.23 -22.03
N LEU A 687 -18.31 25.97 -21.66
CA LEU A 687 -17.64 25.63 -20.39
C LEU A 687 -16.23 26.20 -20.33
N LEU A 688 -15.48 26.12 -21.44
CA LEU A 688 -14.11 26.61 -21.48
C LEU A 688 -14.07 28.15 -21.48
N GLU A 689 -15.00 28.81 -22.16
CA GLU A 689 -15.21 30.26 -22.09
C GLU A 689 -15.35 30.71 -20.63
N LYS A 690 -16.22 30.02 -19.87
CA LYS A 690 -16.44 30.31 -18.46
C LYS A 690 -15.17 30.04 -17.63
N ALA A 691 -14.43 28.97 -17.91
CA ALA A 691 -13.20 28.65 -17.21
C ALA A 691 -12.13 29.74 -17.40
N PHE A 692 -11.89 30.14 -18.66
CA PHE A 692 -10.91 31.16 -18.99
C PHE A 692 -11.33 32.60 -18.61
N SER A 693 -12.60 32.84 -18.38
CA SER A 693 -13.06 34.13 -17.83
C SER A 693 -12.64 34.31 -16.36
N ARG A 694 -12.32 33.21 -15.65
CA ARG A 694 -11.95 33.21 -14.22
C ARG A 694 -10.45 33.18 -14.00
N THR A 695 -9.71 32.50 -14.88
CA THR A 695 -8.26 32.32 -14.75
C THR A 695 -7.61 32.11 -16.12
N ASP A 696 -6.35 32.50 -16.28
CA ASP A 696 -5.60 32.34 -17.53
C ASP A 696 -5.16 30.89 -17.79
N MET A 697 -5.11 30.06 -16.74
CA MET A 697 -4.69 28.65 -16.81
C MET A 697 -5.61 27.79 -15.92
N PRO A 698 -6.84 27.47 -16.41
CA PRO A 698 -7.78 26.66 -15.66
C PRO A 698 -7.23 25.25 -15.38
N ASP A 699 -7.39 24.76 -14.13
CA ASP A 699 -7.10 23.38 -13.77
C ASP A 699 -8.26 22.46 -14.15
N LEU A 700 -8.39 22.28 -15.45
CA LEU A 700 -9.48 21.57 -16.10
C LEU A 700 -8.91 20.66 -17.19
N TYR A 701 -9.36 19.40 -17.24
CA TYR A 701 -9.09 18.50 -18.36
C TYR A 701 -10.33 18.28 -19.22
N ILE A 702 -10.12 18.17 -20.55
CA ILE A 702 -11.11 17.66 -21.49
C ILE A 702 -10.61 16.31 -22.01
N ILE A 703 -11.29 15.24 -21.62
CA ILE A 703 -10.90 13.89 -21.94
C ILE A 703 -11.96 13.14 -22.73
N SER A 704 -11.54 12.26 -23.62
CA SER A 704 -12.45 11.43 -24.42
C SER A 704 -11.85 10.04 -24.61
N PRO A 705 -12.68 8.98 -24.79
CA PRO A 705 -12.21 7.67 -25.21
C PRO A 705 -11.59 7.67 -26.61
N TYR A 706 -12.00 8.60 -27.48
CA TYR A 706 -11.74 8.54 -28.92
C TYR A 706 -10.80 9.64 -29.43
N LYS A 707 -9.79 9.25 -30.20
CA LYS A 707 -8.85 10.19 -30.83
C LYS A 707 -9.57 11.15 -31.80
N THR A 708 -10.61 10.69 -32.48
CA THR A 708 -11.40 11.51 -33.40
C THR A 708 -12.18 12.60 -32.67
N VAL A 709 -12.74 12.29 -31.50
CA VAL A 709 -13.42 13.28 -30.64
C VAL A 709 -12.43 14.32 -30.12
N VAL A 710 -11.24 13.86 -29.65
CA VAL A 710 -10.16 14.78 -29.22
C VAL A 710 -9.70 15.69 -30.36
N ALA A 711 -9.55 15.18 -31.58
CA ALA A 711 -9.19 15.99 -32.74
C ALA A 711 -10.29 16.98 -33.10
N GLY A 712 -11.56 16.54 -33.07
CA GLY A 712 -12.72 17.37 -33.35
C GLY A 712 -12.86 18.54 -32.39
N ILE A 713 -12.82 18.28 -31.07
CA ILE A 713 -12.93 19.35 -30.07
C ILE A 713 -11.75 20.34 -30.13
N LYS A 714 -10.52 19.85 -30.34
CA LYS A 714 -9.36 20.76 -30.51
C LYS A 714 -9.50 21.67 -31.71
N LYS A 715 -10.04 21.15 -32.81
CA LYS A 715 -10.30 21.93 -34.02
C LYS A 715 -11.38 22.96 -33.73
N GLU A 716 -12.50 22.56 -33.17
CA GLU A 716 -13.63 23.47 -32.87
C GLU A 716 -13.24 24.56 -31.89
N LEU A 717 -12.52 24.26 -30.82
CA LEU A 717 -12.04 25.26 -29.87
C LEU A 717 -11.12 26.30 -30.51
N LYS A 718 -10.29 25.92 -31.48
CA LYS A 718 -9.46 26.84 -32.25
C LYS A 718 -10.31 27.71 -33.14
N GLU A 719 -11.20 27.09 -33.94
CA GLU A 719 -12.11 27.80 -34.84
C GLU A 719 -13.03 28.77 -34.08
N TYR A 720 -13.51 28.33 -32.89
CA TYR A 720 -14.30 29.17 -31.99
C TYR A 720 -13.52 30.39 -31.52
N ALA A 721 -12.29 30.18 -31.02
CA ALA A 721 -11.43 31.26 -30.56
C ALA A 721 -11.01 32.22 -31.68
N GLU A 722 -10.75 31.71 -32.87
CA GLU A 722 -10.37 32.52 -34.04
C GLU A 722 -11.54 33.33 -34.64
N SER A 723 -12.73 32.74 -34.68
CA SER A 723 -13.92 33.32 -35.29
C SER A 723 -14.72 34.25 -34.38
N ASN A 724 -14.61 34.10 -33.07
CA ASN A 724 -15.38 34.84 -32.09
C ASN A 724 -14.50 35.88 -31.38
N VAL A 725 -14.39 37.06 -31.99
CA VAL A 725 -13.55 38.18 -31.49
C VAL A 725 -13.96 38.67 -30.09
N THR A 726 -15.19 38.41 -29.68
CA THR A 726 -15.69 38.77 -28.35
C THR A 726 -15.45 37.70 -27.28
N SER A 727 -14.97 36.51 -27.69
CA SER A 727 -14.65 35.41 -26.79
C SER A 727 -13.42 35.74 -25.96
N VAL A 728 -13.48 35.38 -24.68
CA VAL A 728 -12.31 35.42 -23.79
C VAL A 728 -11.18 34.52 -24.30
N LEU A 729 -11.52 33.47 -25.05
CA LEU A 729 -10.52 32.53 -25.61
C LEU A 729 -9.72 33.18 -26.77
N HIS A 730 -10.27 34.18 -27.47
CA HIS A 730 -9.59 34.87 -28.56
C HIS A 730 -8.33 35.62 -28.12
N GLU A 731 -8.33 36.17 -26.91
CA GLU A 731 -7.24 36.98 -26.37
C GLU A 731 -6.20 36.18 -25.60
N LYS A 732 -6.39 34.84 -25.41
CA LYS A 732 -5.51 34.03 -24.57
C LYS A 732 -4.27 33.52 -25.32
N GLU A 733 -3.15 34.19 -25.09
CA GLU A 733 -1.85 33.85 -25.69
C GLU A 733 -1.44 32.38 -25.43
N HIS A 734 -1.82 31.82 -24.29
CA HIS A 734 -1.45 30.48 -23.91
C HIS A 734 -2.48 29.40 -24.27
N LEU A 735 -3.59 29.72 -24.92
CA LEU A 735 -4.66 28.77 -25.25
C LEU A 735 -4.13 27.52 -25.98
N GLN A 736 -3.25 27.71 -26.99
CA GLN A 736 -2.70 26.60 -27.78
C GLN A 736 -1.87 25.66 -26.91
N THR A 737 -1.09 26.19 -26.00
CA THR A 737 -0.30 25.41 -25.04
C THR A 737 -1.21 24.66 -24.08
N TRP A 738 -2.25 25.34 -23.58
CA TRP A 738 -3.24 24.74 -22.70
C TRP A 738 -3.99 23.58 -23.41
N LEU A 739 -4.48 23.78 -24.63
CA LEU A 739 -5.16 22.75 -25.44
C LEU A 739 -4.26 21.53 -25.67
N ASN A 740 -2.97 21.77 -25.90
CA ASN A 740 -2.03 20.68 -26.09
C ASN A 740 -1.84 19.87 -24.80
N ASN A 741 -1.86 20.49 -23.66
CA ASN A 741 -1.59 19.82 -22.38
C ASN A 741 -2.85 19.25 -21.73
N ASN A 742 -4.00 19.90 -21.87
CA ASN A 742 -5.21 19.63 -21.09
C ASN A 742 -6.34 18.95 -21.90
N VAL A 743 -6.17 18.75 -23.22
CA VAL A 743 -7.15 18.04 -24.05
C VAL A 743 -6.54 16.78 -24.65
N GLY A 744 -7.15 15.62 -24.42
CA GLY A 744 -6.61 14.35 -24.91
C GLY A 744 -7.46 13.12 -24.62
N THR A 745 -6.91 11.97 -25.00
CA THR A 745 -7.57 10.69 -24.69
C THR A 745 -7.38 10.28 -23.24
N VAL A 746 -8.27 9.45 -22.72
CA VAL A 746 -8.21 8.88 -21.35
C VAL A 746 -6.81 8.35 -21.01
N HIS A 747 -6.19 7.60 -21.91
CA HIS A 747 -4.84 7.04 -21.70
C HIS A 747 -3.74 8.08 -21.49
N ARG A 748 -3.90 9.27 -22.07
CA ARG A 748 -2.92 10.36 -21.92
C ARG A 748 -2.92 10.99 -20.52
N PHE A 749 -4.07 10.95 -19.86
CA PHE A 749 -4.26 11.57 -18.56
C PHE A 749 -4.13 10.56 -17.38
N GLN A 750 -3.81 9.34 -17.67
CA GLN A 750 -3.56 8.37 -16.61
C GLN A 750 -2.38 8.85 -15.74
N GLY A 751 -2.49 8.68 -14.41
CA GLY A 751 -1.53 9.20 -13.43
C GLY A 751 -1.61 10.71 -13.19
N LYS A 752 -2.47 11.46 -13.95
CA LYS A 752 -2.69 12.89 -13.76
C LYS A 752 -4.04 13.15 -13.10
N GLU A 753 -4.20 14.31 -12.50
CA GLU A 753 -5.46 14.78 -11.92
C GLU A 753 -5.67 16.26 -12.20
N ALA A 754 -6.90 16.70 -12.17
CA ALA A 754 -7.29 18.10 -12.22
C ALA A 754 -8.44 18.33 -11.25
N ASP A 755 -8.64 19.57 -10.86
CA ASP A 755 -9.77 19.95 -10.02
C ASP A 755 -11.11 19.62 -10.68
N GLU A 756 -11.19 19.87 -12.00
CA GLU A 756 -12.40 19.68 -12.80
C GLU A 756 -12.07 18.87 -14.06
N VAL A 757 -13.00 18.03 -14.51
CA VAL A 757 -12.86 17.26 -15.75
C VAL A 757 -14.13 17.29 -16.57
N VAL A 758 -13.99 17.54 -17.87
CA VAL A 758 -15.03 17.31 -18.88
C VAL A 758 -14.75 15.96 -19.54
N PHE A 759 -15.65 15.00 -19.37
CA PHE A 759 -15.60 13.71 -20.04
C PHE A 759 -16.52 13.71 -21.27
N LEU A 760 -15.92 13.93 -22.44
CA LEU A 760 -16.62 14.10 -23.72
C LEU A 760 -16.77 12.74 -24.41
N LEU A 761 -18.01 12.24 -24.48
CA LEU A 761 -18.29 10.88 -24.95
C LEU A 761 -18.36 10.76 -26.46
N GLY A 762 -18.94 11.74 -27.16
CA GLY A 762 -19.22 11.63 -28.60
C GLY A 762 -20.24 10.54 -28.91
N CYS A 763 -20.17 9.96 -30.10
CA CYS A 763 -21.07 8.96 -30.67
C CYS A 763 -22.53 9.44 -30.82
N ASP A 764 -23.16 9.08 -31.94
CA ASP A 764 -24.56 9.38 -32.23
C ASP A 764 -25.45 8.10 -32.19
N LYS A 765 -26.72 8.26 -32.41
CA LYS A 765 -27.73 7.19 -32.42
C LYS A 765 -27.37 6.00 -33.33
N LYS A 766 -26.59 6.23 -34.40
CA LYS A 766 -26.13 5.15 -35.30
C LYS A 766 -25.13 4.21 -34.64
N HIS A 767 -24.47 4.66 -33.57
CA HIS A 767 -23.45 3.90 -32.87
C HIS A 767 -23.98 3.20 -31.62
N GLU A 768 -25.22 3.42 -31.18
CA GLU A 768 -25.77 2.96 -29.89
C GLU A 768 -25.60 1.45 -29.61
N ASN A 769 -25.70 0.61 -30.65
CA ASN A 769 -25.55 -0.84 -30.57
C ASN A 769 -24.20 -1.35 -31.11
N SER A 770 -23.29 -0.45 -31.47
CA SER A 770 -21.99 -0.83 -32.00
C SER A 770 -21.00 -1.13 -30.87
N TYR A 771 -19.98 -1.94 -31.13
CA TYR A 771 -18.89 -2.22 -30.20
C TYR A 771 -18.21 -0.96 -29.69
N VAL A 772 -18.20 0.10 -30.47
CA VAL A 772 -17.62 1.40 -30.09
C VAL A 772 -18.29 1.93 -28.81
N VAL A 773 -19.62 1.82 -28.67
CA VAL A 773 -20.37 2.22 -27.47
C VAL A 773 -20.41 1.08 -26.47
N THR A 774 -20.84 -0.12 -26.91
CA THR A 774 -21.20 -1.22 -25.99
C THR A 774 -20.01 -1.98 -25.39
N GLY A 775 -18.82 -1.95 -26.01
CA GLY A 775 -17.68 -2.76 -25.60
C GLY A 775 -16.34 -2.03 -25.52
N PHE A 776 -16.08 -1.05 -26.41
CA PHE A 776 -14.80 -0.34 -26.38
C PHE A 776 -14.60 0.49 -25.09
N VAL A 777 -15.64 1.18 -24.63
CA VAL A 777 -15.62 1.93 -23.38
C VAL A 777 -15.96 0.97 -22.24
N ASN A 778 -14.93 0.30 -21.74
CA ASN A 778 -15.01 -0.68 -20.65
C ASN A 778 -14.88 -0.01 -19.26
N SER A 779 -14.97 -0.84 -18.21
CA SER A 779 -14.82 -0.38 -16.82
C SER A 779 -13.53 0.41 -16.60
N ASN A 780 -12.40 -0.05 -17.15
CA ASN A 780 -11.09 0.56 -16.96
C ASN A 780 -11.05 1.98 -17.56
N ILE A 781 -11.62 2.18 -18.75
CA ILE A 781 -11.69 3.49 -19.39
C ILE A 781 -12.55 4.46 -18.59
N VAL A 782 -13.74 4.02 -18.14
CA VAL A 782 -14.62 4.86 -17.32
C VAL A 782 -13.97 5.16 -15.97
N ASN A 783 -13.43 4.15 -15.29
CA ASN A 783 -12.74 4.31 -14.02
C ASN A 783 -11.62 5.36 -14.12
N VAL A 784 -10.74 5.24 -15.10
CA VAL A 784 -9.66 6.23 -15.31
C VAL A 784 -10.23 7.60 -15.62
N ALA A 785 -11.26 7.71 -16.46
CA ALA A 785 -11.83 9.00 -16.85
C ALA A 785 -12.41 9.75 -15.65
N VAL A 786 -13.26 9.09 -14.86
CA VAL A 786 -13.95 9.71 -13.72
C VAL A 786 -12.97 10.05 -12.58
N THR A 787 -11.98 9.20 -12.33
CA THR A 787 -10.97 9.42 -11.26
C THR A 787 -9.90 10.43 -11.63
N ARG A 788 -9.98 11.09 -12.79
CA ARG A 788 -9.13 12.26 -13.09
C ARG A 788 -9.63 13.53 -12.43
N ALA A 789 -10.93 13.62 -12.17
CA ALA A 789 -11.54 14.75 -11.50
C ALA A 789 -11.40 14.64 -9.98
N LYS A 790 -10.82 15.64 -9.36
CA LYS A 790 -10.71 15.70 -7.89
C LYS A 790 -12.02 16.14 -7.26
N TYR A 791 -12.63 17.20 -7.79
CA TYR A 791 -13.79 17.82 -7.17
C TYR A 791 -15.03 17.83 -8.06
N ARG A 792 -14.91 18.00 -9.39
CA ARG A 792 -16.04 18.14 -10.31
C ARG A 792 -15.84 17.36 -11.60
N LEU A 793 -16.87 16.66 -12.01
CA LEU A 793 -16.92 15.91 -13.26
C LEU A 793 -18.14 16.35 -14.08
N TYR A 794 -17.91 16.66 -15.34
CA TYR A 794 -18.97 17.00 -16.30
C TYR A 794 -18.93 15.97 -17.43
N ILE A 795 -19.92 15.10 -17.50
CA ILE A 795 -20.03 14.13 -18.59
C ILE A 795 -20.93 14.70 -19.68
N VAL A 796 -20.35 14.94 -20.86
CA VAL A 796 -21.07 15.46 -22.04
C VAL A 796 -21.33 14.33 -23.01
N GLY A 797 -22.61 13.96 -23.20
CA GLY A 797 -23.01 12.85 -24.05
C GLY A 797 -24.50 12.76 -24.29
N ASP A 798 -24.91 11.89 -25.19
CA ASP A 798 -26.33 11.55 -25.45
C ASP A 798 -26.75 10.37 -24.58
N ALA A 799 -27.57 10.62 -23.56
CA ALA A 799 -28.04 9.61 -22.61
C ALA A 799 -28.73 8.43 -23.29
N ASP A 800 -29.46 8.68 -24.38
CA ASP A 800 -30.16 7.61 -25.12
C ASP A 800 -29.22 6.67 -25.87
N VAL A 801 -28.04 7.16 -26.25
CA VAL A 801 -27.00 6.35 -26.89
C VAL A 801 -26.23 5.58 -25.82
N TRP A 802 -25.83 6.24 -24.75
CA TRP A 802 -24.89 5.72 -23.74
C TRP A 802 -25.54 4.83 -22.67
N LYS A 803 -26.87 4.82 -22.53
CA LYS A 803 -27.57 3.82 -21.70
C LYS A 803 -27.29 2.36 -22.08
N ASN A 804 -26.84 2.11 -23.32
CA ASN A 804 -26.46 0.79 -23.80
C ASN A 804 -25.03 0.38 -23.35
N ASN A 805 -24.28 1.29 -22.75
CA ASN A 805 -23.01 0.96 -22.10
C ASN A 805 -23.23 0.85 -20.58
N ARG A 806 -23.04 -0.35 -20.04
CA ARG A 806 -23.27 -0.64 -18.62
C ARG A 806 -22.55 0.34 -17.67
N TYR A 807 -21.29 0.64 -17.95
CA TYR A 807 -20.45 1.43 -17.05
C TYR A 807 -20.74 2.93 -17.12
N VAL A 808 -20.98 3.43 -18.32
CA VAL A 808 -21.39 4.83 -18.53
C VAL A 808 -22.80 5.07 -17.98
N TYR A 809 -23.69 4.07 -18.09
CA TYR A 809 -25.02 4.14 -17.50
C TYR A 809 -24.98 4.17 -15.97
N ILE A 810 -24.12 3.39 -15.32
CA ILE A 810 -23.88 3.47 -13.88
C ILE A 810 -23.38 4.87 -13.51
N ALA A 811 -22.42 5.43 -14.28
CA ALA A 811 -21.94 6.78 -14.04
C ALA A 811 -23.06 7.83 -14.14
N GLN A 812 -23.95 7.69 -15.12
CA GLN A 812 -25.11 8.57 -15.24
C GLN A 812 -26.03 8.47 -14.01
N GLN A 813 -26.35 7.26 -13.58
CA GLN A 813 -27.23 7.04 -12.41
C GLN A 813 -26.64 7.62 -11.12
N GLU A 814 -25.34 7.45 -10.89
CA GLU A 814 -24.69 8.00 -9.70
C GLU A 814 -24.63 9.54 -9.74
N MET A 815 -24.48 10.15 -10.91
CA MET A 815 -24.54 11.60 -11.05
C MET A 815 -25.94 12.16 -10.80
N GLU A 816 -26.98 11.48 -11.32
CA GLU A 816 -28.39 11.85 -11.05
C GLU A 816 -28.76 11.70 -9.58
N ARG A 817 -28.19 10.71 -8.88
CA ARG A 817 -28.37 10.51 -7.45
C ARG A 817 -27.67 11.60 -6.64
N ASP A 818 -26.43 11.95 -6.95
CA ASP A 818 -25.68 13.02 -6.31
C ASP A 818 -26.41 14.37 -6.45
N GLU A 819 -26.99 14.64 -7.63
CA GLU A 819 -27.81 15.84 -7.86
C GLU A 819 -29.09 15.84 -7.00
N ALA A 820 -29.73 14.69 -6.80
CA ALA A 820 -30.95 14.58 -5.98
C ALA A 820 -30.70 14.76 -4.48
N ASP A 821 -29.51 14.45 -4.00
CA ASP A 821 -29.10 14.64 -2.59
C ASP A 821 -28.70 16.10 -2.27
N ILE A 822 -28.61 16.98 -3.27
CA ILE A 822 -28.33 18.40 -3.07
C ILE A 822 -29.58 19.11 -2.54
N PRO A 823 -29.48 19.87 -1.43
CA PRO A 823 -30.60 20.66 -0.94
C PRO A 823 -31.18 21.58 -2.02
N ILE A 824 -32.53 21.63 -2.14
CA ILE A 824 -33.22 22.41 -3.21
C ILE A 824 -32.81 23.88 -3.18
N ASP A 825 -32.48 24.42 -2.00
CA ASP A 825 -31.99 25.80 -1.86
C ASP A 825 -30.64 26.07 -2.50
N ALA A 826 -29.84 25.02 -2.75
CA ALA A 826 -28.52 25.11 -3.46
C ALA A 826 -28.65 24.96 -4.97
N LEU A 827 -29.79 24.48 -5.48
CA LEU A 827 -30.07 24.32 -6.93
C LEU A 827 -30.59 25.61 -7.58
N ASP A 828 -31.08 26.57 -6.79
CA ASP A 828 -31.68 27.83 -7.30
C ASP A 828 -30.65 28.91 -7.73
N GLU A 829 -29.34 28.66 -7.65
CA GLU A 829 -28.32 29.51 -8.30
C GLU A 829 -28.18 29.25 -9.81
N LYS A 830 -29.24 28.82 -10.48
CA LYS A 830 -29.35 28.77 -11.93
C LYS A 830 -29.77 30.14 -12.50
N VAL A 831 -28.85 31.08 -12.54
CA VAL A 831 -28.92 32.23 -13.50
C VAL A 831 -27.54 32.55 -14.01
#